data_48791747a4288501e7fef596874d74f0
#
_entry.id   48791747a4288501e7fef596874d74f0
#
_cell.length_a   1.000
_cell.length_b   1.000
_cell.length_c   1.000
_cell.angle_alpha   90.00
_cell.angle_beta   90.00
_cell.angle_gamma   90.00
#
_symmetry.space_group_name_H-M   'P 1'
#
loop_
_entity.id
_entity.type
_entity.pdbx_description
1 polymer ?
#
loop_
_entity_poly.entity_id
_entity_poly.type
_entity_poly.pdbx_seq_one_letter_code
_entity_poly.pdbx_strand_id
1 'polypeptide(L)'
;DGKKRLDEGLAPLNQLKDELAGIEDEISQCDSKIAGLKTQLDGMDSEVYRKYVNIPKENRNEEEQAYVEKWENLNTKLAGMQERKTQLENTKQEKLNKAGFATEADLEAQITSLTKQKEDLDAKETALLQQEQTLAAQEEELLSAGRQITDGKSQIAAARSQLDSTKSQITDGKAQIQSAWALLNEKEGTLNASKAQLASGEQELADGRSEYEQAAKEAEDRITDGQVKITDGEKQLVDAKQKIADAKAEIKKIENPKWYVQTREDALTEYQGYGDNADRMRSIGKVFPVLFFLVAALISLTTMTRMVEEQRVQIGTMKALGYGKAAIAGKYIGYALIATLGGSIFGVLVGEKILPFIIIYAYMILYKHLPAILVPYHMIYALQASGIAVACTLIATIASCYKELAAEPAELMRPAAPKQGKRILLERIGIIWKHLNFTWKSTVRNLIRYKKRFFMTIFGIGGCMALMVVGFGMKDCIYEIVSLQYEKVQFYDAATYMSDDISEENRQQLHDYLDQNADIKETIEARMQKTDVKSASGKKTLYLMVPSDNEKIENFLSFHSRTNKDEGYSLKKDEVILTEKMASLLNVKVGDELTIEDEDRGDQTVTVGAICENYMSHYLYLSPEKYEELYGVPAEYNTIIYSVKDGKDDQIEKIGTKLLSMDGVLNVSYTSSIEGRLDDMLRSLNLVIVVLIVSAGMLAFVVLYNLNNINITERQRELATLKVLGFYDGEVASYVYRENILLTIIGSVVGMVLGNLLHRYIILTVEVEEAMFGRQIHWQSYLYSFLFTV
;
A
#
# COMPACT_ATOMS: atom_id res chain seq x y z
N ASP A 1 7.90 -5.77 -25.15
CA ASP A 1 7.29 -7.00 -24.59
C ASP A 1 5.90 -6.76 -23.96
N GLY A 2 5.72 -5.68 -23.18
CA GLY A 2 4.43 -5.35 -22.57
C GLY A 2 3.31 -5.10 -23.59
N LYS A 3 3.62 -4.36 -24.62
CA LYS A 3 2.69 -4.03 -25.70
C LYS A 3 2.24 -5.27 -26.46
N LYS A 4 3.17 -6.16 -26.78
CA LYS A 4 2.88 -7.43 -27.45
C LYS A 4 1.99 -8.33 -26.60
N ARG A 5 2.21 -8.35 -25.28
CA ARG A 5 1.35 -9.09 -24.34
C ARG A 5 -0.06 -8.52 -24.22
N LEU A 6 -0.18 -7.17 -24.31
CA LEU A 6 -1.50 -6.53 -24.33
C LEU A 6 -2.25 -6.80 -25.64
N ASP A 7 -1.56 -6.82 -26.77
CA ASP A 7 -2.15 -7.19 -28.06
C ASP A 7 -2.56 -8.66 -28.09
N GLU A 8 -1.72 -9.54 -27.54
CA GLU A 8 -2.04 -10.97 -27.39
C GLU A 8 -3.21 -11.21 -26.41
N GLY A 9 -3.37 -10.31 -25.40
CA GLY A 9 -4.50 -10.34 -24.47
C GLY A 9 -5.78 -9.74 -25.03
N LEU A 10 -5.68 -8.67 -25.83
CA LEU A 10 -6.82 -7.99 -26.45
C LEU A 10 -7.45 -8.79 -27.60
N ALA A 11 -6.64 -9.49 -28.39
CA ALA A 11 -7.12 -10.22 -29.56
C ALA A 11 -8.23 -11.24 -29.23
N PRO A 12 -8.06 -12.14 -28.24
CA PRO A 12 -9.10 -13.11 -27.90
C PRO A 12 -10.35 -12.47 -27.30
N LEU A 13 -10.21 -11.34 -26.61
CA LEU A 13 -11.34 -10.61 -26.01
C LEU A 13 -12.18 -9.91 -27.08
N ASN A 14 -11.54 -9.29 -28.06
CA ASN A 14 -12.23 -8.69 -29.19
C ASN A 14 -12.90 -9.77 -30.05
N GLN A 15 -12.24 -10.90 -30.26
CA GLN A 15 -12.86 -12.02 -30.97
C GLN A 15 -14.10 -12.53 -30.21
N LEU A 16 -14.03 -12.65 -28.90
CA LEU A 16 -15.19 -13.03 -28.10
C LEU A 16 -16.31 -12.00 -28.19
N LYS A 17 -16.00 -10.70 -28.18
CA LYS A 17 -16.97 -9.62 -28.37
C LYS A 17 -17.72 -9.75 -29.70
N ASP A 18 -16.98 -10.00 -30.78
CA ASP A 18 -17.55 -10.16 -32.10
C ASP A 18 -18.47 -11.42 -32.19
N GLU A 19 -18.04 -12.51 -31.52
CA GLU A 19 -18.84 -13.72 -31.42
C GLU A 19 -20.13 -13.51 -30.61
N LEU A 20 -20.07 -12.71 -29.54
CA LEU A 20 -21.25 -12.37 -28.74
C LEU A 20 -22.21 -11.45 -29.49
N ALA A 21 -21.69 -10.49 -30.23
CA ALA A 21 -22.49 -9.63 -31.09
C ALA A 21 -23.26 -10.44 -32.15
N GLY A 22 -22.60 -11.47 -32.72
CA GLY A 22 -23.30 -12.38 -33.65
C GLY A 22 -24.45 -13.16 -32.99
N ILE A 23 -24.28 -13.59 -31.75
CA ILE A 23 -25.35 -14.27 -30.98
C ILE A 23 -26.48 -13.28 -30.64
N GLU A 24 -26.14 -12.03 -30.32
CA GLU A 24 -27.11 -10.97 -30.00
C GLU A 24 -27.99 -10.67 -31.22
N ASP A 25 -27.38 -10.64 -32.41
CA ASP A 25 -28.12 -10.47 -33.67
C ASP A 25 -29.09 -11.66 -33.90
N GLU A 26 -28.65 -12.88 -33.60
CA GLU A 26 -29.55 -14.05 -33.71
C GLU A 26 -30.68 -13.99 -32.66
N ILE A 27 -30.40 -13.53 -31.44
CA ILE A 27 -31.42 -13.32 -30.40
C ILE A 27 -32.43 -12.27 -30.88
N SER A 28 -31.96 -11.16 -31.42
CA SER A 28 -32.80 -10.10 -31.97
C SER A 28 -33.72 -10.58 -33.10
N GLN A 29 -33.16 -11.44 -33.96
CA GLN A 29 -33.95 -12.10 -35.01
C GLN A 29 -35.00 -13.05 -34.44
N CYS A 30 -34.69 -13.78 -33.38
CA CYS A 30 -35.66 -14.61 -32.67
C CYS A 30 -36.74 -13.74 -32.04
N ASP A 31 -36.40 -12.63 -31.40
CA ASP A 31 -37.38 -11.70 -30.84
C ASP A 31 -38.34 -11.13 -31.89
N SER A 32 -37.81 -10.75 -33.04
CA SER A 32 -38.64 -10.27 -34.16
C SER A 32 -39.61 -11.34 -34.64
N LYS A 33 -39.12 -12.58 -34.72
CA LYS A 33 -39.99 -13.71 -35.14
C LYS A 33 -41.01 -14.07 -34.07
N ILE A 34 -40.63 -14.06 -32.80
CA ILE A 34 -41.53 -14.26 -31.64
C ILE A 34 -42.61 -13.19 -31.61
N ALA A 35 -42.28 -11.93 -31.84
CA ALA A 35 -43.22 -10.83 -31.90
C ALA A 35 -44.23 -11.04 -33.07
N GLY A 36 -43.71 -11.40 -34.25
CA GLY A 36 -44.55 -11.72 -35.40
C GLY A 36 -45.49 -12.90 -35.18
N LEU A 37 -45.00 -13.98 -34.54
CA LEU A 37 -45.82 -15.14 -34.21
C LEU A 37 -46.87 -14.83 -33.14
N LYS A 38 -46.50 -14.01 -32.12
CA LYS A 38 -47.46 -13.54 -31.12
C LYS A 38 -48.55 -12.71 -31.76
N THR A 39 -48.21 -11.78 -32.63
CA THR A 39 -49.17 -10.94 -33.33
C THR A 39 -50.15 -11.79 -34.19
N GLN A 40 -49.64 -12.86 -34.82
CA GLN A 40 -50.50 -13.80 -35.58
C GLN A 40 -51.39 -14.63 -34.66
N LEU A 41 -50.87 -15.00 -33.47
CA LEU A 41 -51.66 -15.74 -32.49
C LEU A 41 -52.70 -14.86 -31.81
N ASP A 42 -52.35 -13.61 -31.48
CA ASP A 42 -53.25 -12.60 -30.90
C ASP A 42 -54.34 -12.18 -31.90
N GLY A 43 -54.07 -12.30 -33.20
CA GLY A 43 -55.10 -12.13 -34.28
C GLY A 43 -56.09 -13.30 -34.43
N MET A 44 -55.87 -14.38 -33.70
CA MET A 44 -56.74 -15.51 -33.60
C MET A 44 -57.51 -15.52 -32.28
N ASP A 45 -58.80 -15.75 -32.32
CA ASP A 45 -59.64 -15.76 -31.13
C ASP A 45 -59.36 -17.03 -30.27
N SER A 46 -58.86 -16.86 -29.09
CA SER A 46 -58.54 -17.96 -28.16
C SER A 46 -59.82 -18.69 -27.64
N GLU A 47 -60.96 -18.00 -27.60
CA GLU A 47 -62.20 -18.60 -27.18
C GLU A 47 -62.72 -19.51 -28.29
N VAL A 48 -62.57 -19.12 -29.54
CA VAL A 48 -62.90 -19.94 -30.72
C VAL A 48 -62.02 -21.19 -30.76
N TYR A 49 -60.68 -21.03 -30.45
CA TYR A 49 -59.79 -22.18 -30.35
C TYR A 49 -60.24 -23.13 -29.26
N ARG A 50 -60.56 -22.65 -28.04
CA ARG A 50 -61.01 -23.45 -26.91
C ARG A 50 -62.37 -24.19 -27.25
N LYS A 51 -63.21 -23.52 -28.00
CA LYS A 51 -64.50 -24.14 -28.47
C LYS A 51 -64.22 -25.27 -29.44
N TYR A 52 -63.31 -25.05 -30.40
CA TYR A 52 -63.07 -26.04 -31.47
C TYR A 52 -62.16 -27.18 -30.99
N VAL A 53 -61.25 -26.98 -30.13
CA VAL A 53 -60.34 -28.03 -29.57
C VAL A 53 -61.14 -29.05 -28.75
N ASN A 54 -62.24 -28.62 -28.09
CA ASN A 54 -63.08 -29.48 -27.30
C ASN A 54 -64.02 -30.35 -28.10
N ILE A 55 -64.16 -30.10 -29.44
CA ILE A 55 -64.85 -30.99 -30.33
C ILE A 55 -63.95 -32.18 -30.66
N PRO A 56 -64.39 -33.43 -30.50
CA PRO A 56 -63.61 -34.59 -30.91
C PRO A 56 -63.13 -34.47 -32.34
N LYS A 57 -61.91 -34.83 -32.65
CA LYS A 57 -61.25 -34.61 -33.93
C LYS A 57 -62.03 -35.18 -35.10
N GLU A 58 -62.77 -36.29 -34.85
CA GLU A 58 -63.63 -37.01 -35.82
C GLU A 58 -64.90 -36.25 -36.18
N ASN A 59 -65.28 -35.26 -35.36
CA ASN A 59 -66.54 -34.50 -35.53
C ASN A 59 -66.30 -33.03 -35.87
N ARG A 60 -65.04 -32.58 -36.11
CA ARG A 60 -64.73 -31.24 -36.57
C ARG A 60 -64.93 -31.15 -38.07
N ASN A 61 -65.47 -30.04 -38.51
CA ASN A 61 -65.53 -29.74 -39.97
C ASN A 61 -64.11 -29.26 -40.44
N GLU A 62 -63.92 -29.13 -41.74
CA GLU A 62 -62.58 -28.74 -42.27
C GLU A 62 -62.10 -27.38 -41.78
N GLU A 63 -63.00 -26.40 -41.57
CA GLU A 63 -62.66 -25.05 -41.10
C GLU A 63 -62.22 -25.09 -39.60
N GLU A 64 -62.97 -25.83 -38.79
CA GLU A 64 -62.67 -26.01 -37.37
C GLU A 64 -61.35 -26.77 -37.16
N GLN A 65 -61.09 -27.79 -37.93
CA GLN A 65 -59.87 -28.53 -37.95
C GLN A 65 -58.71 -27.66 -38.40
N ALA A 66 -58.84 -26.90 -39.49
CA ALA A 66 -57.81 -25.99 -40.00
C ALA A 66 -57.48 -24.87 -38.97
N TYR A 67 -58.49 -24.39 -38.24
CA TYR A 67 -58.29 -23.36 -37.23
C TYR A 67 -57.49 -23.90 -36.04
N VAL A 68 -57.81 -25.07 -35.56
CA VAL A 68 -57.13 -25.74 -34.48
C VAL A 68 -55.64 -26.03 -34.86
N GLU A 69 -55.51 -26.65 -36.09
CA GLU A 69 -54.11 -26.96 -36.55
C GLU A 69 -53.28 -25.71 -36.78
N LYS A 70 -53.88 -24.63 -37.21
CA LYS A 70 -53.18 -23.35 -37.39
C LYS A 70 -52.79 -22.77 -36.07
N TRP A 71 -53.65 -22.81 -35.04
CA TRP A 71 -53.38 -22.34 -33.71
C TRP A 71 -52.22 -23.15 -33.06
N GLU A 72 -52.37 -24.49 -33.13
CA GLU A 72 -51.36 -25.39 -32.57
C GLU A 72 -49.98 -25.24 -33.25
N ASN A 73 -50.01 -25.07 -34.59
CA ASN A 73 -48.77 -24.85 -35.34
C ASN A 73 -48.11 -23.52 -35.01
N LEU A 74 -48.93 -22.47 -34.88
CA LEU A 74 -48.38 -21.16 -34.46
C LEU A 74 -47.79 -21.23 -33.03
N ASN A 75 -48.51 -21.90 -32.13
CA ASN A 75 -48.08 -22.03 -30.75
C ASN A 75 -46.82 -22.92 -30.61
N THR A 76 -46.76 -23.98 -31.43
CA THR A 76 -45.54 -24.82 -31.48
C THR A 76 -44.36 -24.07 -32.06
N LYS A 77 -44.58 -23.27 -33.10
CA LYS A 77 -43.52 -22.41 -33.64
C LYS A 77 -43.09 -21.33 -32.67
N LEU A 78 -44.05 -20.76 -31.95
CA LEU A 78 -43.72 -19.77 -30.91
C LEU A 78 -42.88 -20.39 -29.80
N ALA A 79 -43.29 -21.55 -29.29
CA ALA A 79 -42.53 -22.29 -28.27
C ALA A 79 -41.11 -22.64 -28.75
N GLY A 80 -41.01 -23.16 -30.01
CA GLY A 80 -39.71 -23.47 -30.61
C GLY A 80 -38.80 -22.23 -30.77
N MET A 81 -39.39 -21.07 -31.10
CA MET A 81 -38.59 -19.83 -31.17
C MET A 81 -38.17 -19.32 -29.78
N GLN A 82 -39.05 -19.44 -28.81
CA GLN A 82 -38.72 -19.10 -27.42
C GLN A 82 -37.62 -20.01 -26.86
N GLU A 83 -37.72 -21.31 -27.12
CA GLU A 83 -36.67 -22.26 -26.74
C GLU A 83 -35.34 -21.95 -27.43
N ARG A 84 -35.40 -21.65 -28.75
CA ARG A 84 -34.20 -21.25 -29.50
C ARG A 84 -33.57 -19.99 -28.94
N LYS A 85 -34.39 -18.98 -28.58
CA LYS A 85 -33.92 -17.77 -27.94
C LYS A 85 -33.23 -18.09 -26.62
N THR A 86 -33.87 -18.89 -25.75
CA THR A 86 -33.30 -19.29 -24.46
C THR A 86 -31.98 -20.06 -24.62
N GLN A 87 -31.91 -20.92 -25.67
CA GLN A 87 -30.64 -21.61 -25.97
C GLN A 87 -29.54 -20.62 -26.37
N LEU A 88 -29.85 -19.61 -27.17
CA LEU A 88 -28.92 -18.60 -27.58
C LEU A 88 -28.46 -17.71 -26.38
N GLU A 89 -29.40 -17.33 -25.53
CA GLU A 89 -29.12 -16.58 -24.32
C GLU A 89 -28.23 -17.40 -23.37
N ASN A 90 -28.52 -18.69 -23.22
CA ASN A 90 -27.68 -19.59 -22.45
C ASN A 90 -26.29 -19.75 -23.08
N THR A 91 -26.23 -19.89 -24.41
CA THR A 91 -24.96 -19.99 -25.14
C THR A 91 -24.14 -18.71 -25.00
N LYS A 92 -24.82 -17.55 -25.06
CA LYS A 92 -24.20 -16.25 -24.82
C LYS A 92 -23.60 -16.21 -23.43
N GLN A 93 -24.40 -16.58 -22.42
CA GLN A 93 -23.95 -16.58 -21.02
C GLN A 93 -22.86 -17.63 -20.75
N GLU A 94 -22.93 -18.80 -21.38
CA GLU A 94 -21.89 -19.84 -21.26
C GLU A 94 -20.58 -19.36 -21.87
N LYS A 95 -20.61 -18.71 -23.02
CA LYS A 95 -19.40 -18.12 -23.61
C LYS A 95 -18.77 -17.05 -22.72
N LEU A 96 -19.59 -16.16 -22.14
CA LEU A 96 -19.16 -15.17 -21.19
C LEU A 96 -18.53 -15.82 -19.96
N ASN A 97 -19.24 -16.76 -19.34
CA ASN A 97 -18.77 -17.46 -18.16
C ASN A 97 -17.48 -18.26 -18.40
N LYS A 98 -17.36 -18.90 -19.56
CA LYS A 98 -16.16 -19.65 -19.96
C LYS A 98 -14.96 -18.75 -20.15
N ALA A 99 -15.19 -17.52 -20.55
CA ALA A 99 -14.16 -16.50 -20.65
C ALA A 99 -13.91 -15.73 -19.33
N GLY A 100 -14.70 -16.05 -18.28
CA GLY A 100 -14.53 -15.47 -16.95
C GLY A 100 -15.28 -14.15 -16.72
N PHE A 101 -16.25 -13.81 -17.57
CA PHE A 101 -17.05 -12.61 -17.45
C PHE A 101 -18.48 -12.92 -17.00
N ALA A 102 -19.01 -12.12 -16.09
CA ALA A 102 -20.38 -12.27 -15.62
C ALA A 102 -21.38 -11.64 -16.60
N THR A 103 -21.01 -10.54 -17.22
CA THR A 103 -21.83 -9.79 -18.18
C THR A 103 -20.99 -9.33 -19.38
N GLU A 104 -21.68 -8.98 -20.47
CA GLU A 104 -21.03 -8.38 -21.63
C GLU A 104 -20.40 -7.01 -21.32
N ALA A 105 -21.02 -6.27 -20.41
CA ALA A 105 -20.47 -5.02 -19.92
C ALA A 105 -19.12 -5.22 -19.19
N ASP A 106 -18.97 -6.34 -18.49
CA ASP A 106 -17.69 -6.68 -17.84
C ASP A 106 -16.60 -6.98 -18.88
N LEU A 107 -16.96 -7.67 -19.97
CA LEU A 107 -16.04 -7.91 -21.08
C LEU A 107 -15.63 -6.59 -21.77
N GLU A 108 -16.61 -5.70 -22.03
CA GLU A 108 -16.32 -4.39 -22.62
C GLU A 108 -15.48 -3.51 -21.71
N ALA A 109 -15.78 -3.54 -20.41
CA ALA A 109 -14.96 -2.83 -19.42
C ALA A 109 -13.52 -3.35 -19.43
N GLN A 110 -13.34 -4.66 -19.54
CA GLN A 110 -12.00 -5.27 -19.59
C GLN A 110 -11.28 -4.89 -20.89
N ILE A 111 -11.94 -4.95 -22.04
CA ILE A 111 -11.37 -4.52 -23.32
C ILE A 111 -10.97 -3.04 -23.25
N THR A 112 -11.85 -2.20 -22.71
CA THR A 112 -11.60 -0.76 -22.55
C THR A 112 -10.42 -0.51 -21.64
N SER A 113 -10.35 -1.24 -20.52
CA SER A 113 -9.25 -1.15 -19.57
C SER A 113 -7.91 -1.52 -20.20
N LEU A 114 -7.86 -2.63 -20.93
CA LEU A 114 -6.64 -3.09 -21.60
C LEU A 114 -6.23 -2.15 -22.75
N THR A 115 -7.22 -1.62 -23.47
CA THR A 115 -6.97 -0.64 -24.54
C THR A 115 -6.36 0.64 -23.96
N LYS A 116 -6.92 1.12 -22.86
CA LYS A 116 -6.39 2.29 -22.15
C LYS A 116 -4.97 2.04 -21.61
N GLN A 117 -4.72 0.83 -21.08
CA GLN A 117 -3.37 0.46 -20.64
C GLN A 117 -2.37 0.40 -21.80
N LYS A 118 -2.83 -0.01 -22.99
CA LYS A 118 -2.01 0.01 -24.19
C LYS A 118 -1.67 1.44 -24.61
N GLU A 119 -2.67 2.32 -24.61
CA GLU A 119 -2.48 3.75 -24.91
C GLU A 119 -1.52 4.41 -23.90
N ASP A 120 -1.65 4.08 -22.60
CA ASP A 120 -0.76 4.58 -21.56
C ASP A 120 0.68 4.06 -21.74
N LEU A 121 0.83 2.82 -22.19
CA LEU A 121 2.13 2.25 -22.55
C LEU A 121 2.73 2.92 -23.81
N ASP A 122 1.90 3.22 -24.81
CA ASP A 122 2.33 3.93 -26.00
C ASP A 122 2.80 5.36 -25.65
N ALA A 123 2.06 6.03 -24.75
CA ALA A 123 2.45 7.34 -24.25
C ALA A 123 3.78 7.29 -23.47
N LYS A 124 3.95 6.27 -22.63
CA LYS A 124 5.18 6.07 -21.86
C LYS A 124 6.36 5.69 -22.73
N GLU A 125 6.15 4.87 -23.75
CA GLU A 125 7.18 4.52 -24.73
C GLU A 125 7.64 5.77 -25.48
N THR A 126 6.68 6.62 -25.88
CA THR A 126 6.99 7.88 -26.56
C THR A 126 7.76 8.85 -25.64
N ALA A 127 7.33 8.92 -24.37
CA ALA A 127 8.02 9.74 -23.38
C ALA A 127 9.44 9.23 -23.08
N LEU A 128 9.61 7.90 -22.97
CA LEU A 128 10.92 7.28 -22.81
C LEU A 128 11.84 7.53 -24.01
N LEU A 129 11.31 7.43 -25.24
CA LEU A 129 12.07 7.74 -26.44
C LEU A 129 12.48 9.22 -26.49
N GLN A 130 11.61 10.12 -26.04
CA GLN A 130 11.97 11.53 -25.90
C GLN A 130 13.05 11.74 -24.83
N GLN A 131 12.92 11.04 -23.71
CA GLN A 131 13.90 11.10 -22.65
C GLN A 131 15.26 10.52 -23.08
N GLU A 132 15.24 9.43 -23.84
CA GLU A 132 16.45 8.84 -24.42
C GLU A 132 17.12 9.79 -25.42
N GLN A 133 16.31 10.50 -26.25
CA GLN A 133 16.82 11.53 -27.15
C GLN A 133 17.41 12.72 -26.39
N THR A 134 16.77 13.11 -25.28
CA THR A 134 17.27 14.20 -24.45
C THR A 134 18.57 13.80 -23.74
N LEU A 135 18.65 12.56 -23.25
CA LEU A 135 19.88 12.02 -22.66
C LEU A 135 21.01 11.93 -23.70
N ALA A 136 20.70 11.48 -24.92
CA ALA A 136 21.69 11.42 -26.00
C ALA A 136 22.19 12.83 -26.39
N ALA A 137 21.28 13.82 -26.38
CA ALA A 137 21.68 15.21 -26.61
C ALA A 137 22.56 15.75 -25.47
N GLN A 138 22.22 15.42 -24.22
CA GLN A 138 23.04 15.80 -23.07
C GLN A 138 24.41 15.10 -23.07
N GLU A 139 24.45 13.82 -23.49
CA GLU A 139 25.70 13.09 -23.64
C GLU A 139 26.59 13.70 -24.72
N GLU A 140 25.99 14.16 -25.82
CA GLU A 140 26.73 14.85 -26.89
C GLU A 140 27.23 16.23 -26.43
N GLU A 141 26.43 16.94 -25.64
CA GLU A 141 26.81 18.20 -25.03
C GLU A 141 27.95 18.02 -24.00
N LEU A 142 27.89 17.00 -23.19
CA LEU A 142 28.96 16.62 -22.26
C LEU A 142 30.26 16.21 -22.99
N LEU A 143 30.13 15.48 -24.11
CA LEU A 143 31.26 15.11 -24.92
C LEU A 143 31.86 16.34 -25.61
N SER A 144 31.03 17.32 -26.03
CA SER A 144 31.49 18.58 -26.60
C SER A 144 32.19 19.44 -25.53
N ALA A 145 31.61 19.51 -24.33
CA ALA A 145 32.24 20.17 -23.18
C ALA A 145 33.57 19.51 -22.80
N GLY A 146 33.62 18.17 -22.82
CA GLY A 146 34.86 17.42 -22.64
C GLY A 146 35.95 17.72 -23.65
N ARG A 147 35.54 17.91 -24.92
CA ARG A 147 36.48 18.36 -25.99
C ARG A 147 36.96 19.79 -25.76
N GLN A 148 36.07 20.69 -25.36
CA GLN A 148 36.41 22.07 -25.00
C GLN A 148 37.40 22.15 -23.84
N ILE A 149 37.21 21.28 -22.81
CA ILE A 149 38.15 21.18 -21.69
C ILE A 149 39.49 20.63 -22.16
N THR A 150 39.51 19.70 -23.10
CA THR A 150 40.74 19.13 -23.64
C THR A 150 41.47 20.14 -24.52
N ASP A 151 40.70 20.90 -25.33
CA ASP A 151 41.24 21.99 -26.10
C ASP A 151 41.76 23.16 -25.25
N GLY A 152 41.03 23.49 -24.18
CA GLY A 152 41.48 24.44 -23.17
C GLY A 152 42.77 23.99 -22.45
N LYS A 153 42.88 22.67 -22.13
CA LYS A 153 44.13 22.11 -21.59
C LYS A 153 45.31 22.21 -22.56
N SER A 154 45.04 21.95 -23.87
CA SER A 154 46.09 22.09 -24.87
C SER A 154 46.49 23.55 -25.12
N GLN A 155 45.54 24.48 -25.07
CA GLN A 155 45.82 25.92 -25.14
C GLN A 155 46.60 26.41 -23.90
N ILE A 156 46.29 25.91 -22.71
CA ILE A 156 47.07 26.23 -21.50
C ILE A 156 48.50 25.65 -21.60
N ALA A 157 48.64 24.45 -22.16
CA ALA A 157 49.95 23.86 -22.36
C ALA A 157 50.77 24.63 -23.43
N ALA A 158 50.12 25.08 -24.48
CA ALA A 158 50.74 25.93 -25.49
C ALA A 158 51.15 27.32 -24.95
N ALA A 159 50.27 27.92 -24.13
CA ALA A 159 50.56 29.18 -23.45
C ALA A 159 51.71 29.05 -22.45
N ARG A 160 51.80 27.90 -21.76
CA ARG A 160 52.91 27.60 -20.83
C ARG A 160 54.23 27.41 -21.58
N SER A 161 54.20 26.74 -22.73
CA SER A 161 55.37 26.61 -23.60
C SER A 161 55.82 27.97 -24.14
N GLN A 162 54.87 28.82 -24.48
CA GLN A 162 55.16 30.20 -24.94
C GLN A 162 55.73 31.06 -23.83
N LEU A 163 55.23 30.88 -22.60
CA LEU A 163 55.77 31.58 -21.41
C LEU A 163 57.20 31.13 -21.10
N ASP A 164 57.50 29.84 -21.23
CA ASP A 164 58.87 29.33 -21.01
C ASP A 164 59.82 29.78 -22.15
N SER A 165 59.31 29.86 -23.37
CA SER A 165 60.06 30.43 -24.52
C SER A 165 60.36 31.94 -24.26
N THR A 166 59.36 32.69 -23.79
CA THR A 166 59.54 34.12 -23.48
C THR A 166 60.49 34.34 -22.30
N LYS A 167 60.41 33.41 -21.29
CA LYS A 167 61.36 33.43 -20.18
C LYS A 167 62.78 33.14 -20.62
N SER A 168 62.95 32.23 -21.59
CA SER A 168 64.25 31.98 -22.21
C SER A 168 64.79 33.21 -22.97
N GLN A 169 63.89 33.85 -23.76
CA GLN A 169 64.25 35.08 -24.49
C GLN A 169 64.62 36.23 -23.54
N ILE A 170 63.97 36.35 -22.37
CA ILE A 170 64.31 37.34 -21.38
C ILE A 170 65.67 37.02 -20.76
N THR A 171 65.98 35.72 -20.58
CA THR A 171 67.28 35.30 -20.04
C THR A 171 68.39 35.52 -21.07
N ASP A 172 68.14 35.29 -22.34
CA ASP A 172 69.05 35.57 -23.43
C ASP A 172 69.20 37.06 -23.62
N GLY A 173 68.14 37.85 -23.52
CA GLY A 173 68.20 39.30 -23.56
C GLY A 173 69.02 39.86 -22.39
N LYS A 174 68.92 39.25 -21.19
CA LYS A 174 69.75 39.62 -20.03
C LYS A 174 71.23 39.28 -20.23
N ALA A 175 71.50 38.13 -20.88
CA ALA A 175 72.86 37.79 -21.27
C ALA A 175 73.44 38.74 -22.36
N GLN A 176 72.61 39.12 -23.31
CA GLN A 176 72.96 40.15 -24.30
C GLN A 176 73.21 41.54 -23.70
N ILE A 177 72.46 41.96 -22.73
CA ILE A 177 72.66 43.19 -21.97
C ILE A 177 73.97 43.11 -21.16
N GLN A 178 74.32 41.98 -20.53
CA GLN A 178 75.57 41.78 -19.85
C GLN A 178 76.79 41.81 -20.84
N SER A 179 76.63 41.16 -22.00
CA SER A 179 77.66 41.24 -23.07
C SER A 179 77.78 42.63 -23.63
N ALA A 180 76.72 43.36 -23.77
CA ALA A 180 76.70 44.73 -24.20
C ALA A 180 77.38 45.68 -23.15
N TRP A 181 77.22 45.45 -21.86
CA TRP A 181 77.93 46.16 -20.80
C TRP A 181 79.47 45.88 -20.81
N ALA A 182 79.82 44.61 -21.07
CA ALA A 182 81.22 44.26 -21.20
C ALA A 182 81.85 44.94 -22.42
N LEU A 183 81.11 45.03 -23.56
CA LEU A 183 81.52 45.71 -24.70
C LEU A 183 81.58 47.23 -24.57
N LEU A 184 80.73 47.84 -23.69
CA LEU A 184 80.73 49.22 -23.32
C LEU A 184 81.99 49.62 -22.53
N ASN A 185 82.38 48.72 -21.56
CA ASN A 185 83.63 48.98 -20.84
C ASN A 185 84.94 48.86 -21.72
N GLU A 186 84.92 47.95 -22.72
CA GLU A 186 85.98 47.82 -23.69
C GLU A 186 86.09 49.09 -24.60
N LYS A 187 84.89 49.65 -24.96
CA LYS A 187 84.84 50.89 -25.75
C LYS A 187 85.21 52.14 -24.97
N GLU A 188 85.03 52.17 -23.68
CA GLU A 188 85.53 53.27 -22.86
C GLU A 188 87.06 53.36 -22.85
N GLY A 189 87.71 52.20 -22.87
CA GLY A 189 89.16 52.15 -23.11
C GLY A 189 89.67 52.67 -24.46
N THR A 190 88.87 52.40 -25.53
CA THR A 190 89.13 52.90 -26.89
C THR A 190 88.78 54.37 -27.11
N LEU A 191 87.81 54.89 -26.33
CA LEU A 191 87.42 56.31 -26.37
C LEU A 191 88.60 57.25 -25.92
N ASN A 192 89.37 56.78 -24.95
CA ASN A 192 90.55 57.55 -24.41
C ASN A 192 91.73 57.57 -25.41
N ALA A 193 91.84 56.53 -26.29
CA ALA A 193 92.78 56.51 -27.39
C ALA A 193 92.28 57.38 -28.59
N SER A 194 90.97 57.53 -28.70
CA SER A 194 90.38 58.27 -29.92
C SER A 194 90.30 59.79 -29.65
N LYS A 195 90.56 60.33 -28.45
CA LYS A 195 90.76 61.77 -28.18
C LYS A 195 91.92 62.38 -28.92
N ALA A 196 92.91 61.61 -29.38
CA ALA A 196 94.00 62.00 -30.24
C ALA A 196 93.65 62.09 -31.75
N GLN A 197 92.54 61.45 -32.13
CA GLN A 197 91.98 61.49 -33.56
C GLN A 197 90.86 62.49 -33.73
N LEU A 198 90.56 63.36 -32.72
CA LEU A 198 89.42 64.24 -32.78
C LEU A 198 89.55 65.46 -33.70
N ALA A 199 90.68 65.66 -34.30
CA ALA A 199 90.89 66.78 -35.26
C ALA A 199 90.51 66.40 -36.71
N SER A 200 90.29 65.10 -37.04
CA SER A 200 89.81 64.74 -38.38
C SER A 200 88.34 64.21 -38.34
N GLY A 201 87.78 64.11 -37.19
CA GLY A 201 86.47 63.43 -36.96
C GLY A 201 85.28 64.42 -36.86
N GLU A 202 85.41 65.76 -37.05
CA GLU A 202 84.24 66.62 -36.99
C GLU A 202 83.31 66.46 -38.18
N GLN A 203 83.83 65.92 -39.32
CA GLN A 203 83.00 65.59 -40.42
C GLN A 203 82.31 64.20 -40.31
N GLU A 204 82.93 63.26 -39.60
CA GLU A 204 82.33 61.96 -39.32
C GLU A 204 81.32 62.11 -38.15
N LEU A 205 81.49 63.10 -37.27
CA LEU A 205 80.57 63.38 -36.23
C LEU A 205 79.18 63.85 -36.67
N ALA A 206 79.17 64.62 -37.82
CA ALA A 206 77.90 65.08 -38.42
C ALA A 206 77.07 63.94 -38.99
N ASP A 207 77.77 62.97 -39.71
CA ASP A 207 77.10 61.81 -40.27
C ASP A 207 76.70 60.81 -39.16
N GLY A 208 77.57 60.59 -38.13
CA GLY A 208 77.27 59.76 -37.05
C GLY A 208 76.15 60.29 -36.15
N ARG A 209 75.94 61.63 -36.15
CA ARG A 209 74.82 62.20 -35.38
C ARG A 209 73.44 61.90 -36.06
N SER A 210 73.46 61.91 -37.44
CA SER A 210 72.25 61.52 -38.18
C SER A 210 71.92 60.05 -38.02
N GLU A 211 72.93 59.16 -38.04
CA GLU A 211 72.70 57.70 -37.73
C GLU A 211 72.27 57.46 -36.31
N TYR A 212 72.85 58.26 -35.38
CA TYR A 212 72.42 58.10 -33.93
C TYR A 212 70.98 58.58 -33.71
N GLU A 213 70.55 59.67 -34.33
CA GLU A 213 69.18 60.16 -34.21
C GLU A 213 68.22 59.17 -34.92
N GLN A 214 68.65 58.53 -36.00
CA GLN A 214 67.83 57.47 -36.63
C GLN A 214 67.80 56.19 -35.83
N ALA A 215 68.92 55.74 -35.26
CA ALA A 215 69.04 54.58 -34.38
C ALA A 215 68.33 54.83 -32.99
N ALA A 216 68.38 56.08 -32.48
CA ALA A 216 67.65 56.44 -31.30
C ALA A 216 66.13 56.41 -31.53
N LYS A 217 65.67 56.87 -32.67
CA LYS A 217 64.28 56.76 -33.07
C LYS A 217 63.80 55.36 -33.28
N GLU A 218 64.60 54.51 -33.96
CA GLU A 218 64.28 53.07 -34.08
C GLU A 218 64.29 52.34 -32.70
N ALA A 219 65.16 52.73 -31.78
CA ALA A 219 65.21 52.22 -30.45
C ALA A 219 63.98 52.68 -29.63
N GLU A 220 63.55 53.89 -29.76
CA GLU A 220 62.35 54.46 -29.12
C GLU A 220 61.09 53.82 -29.67
N ASP A 221 60.99 53.58 -30.96
CA ASP A 221 59.90 52.86 -31.59
C ASP A 221 59.88 51.37 -31.16
N ARG A 222 61.08 50.77 -31.04
CA ARG A 222 61.15 49.36 -30.51
C ARG A 222 60.80 49.23 -29.01
N ILE A 223 61.18 50.23 -28.21
CA ILE A 223 60.81 50.31 -26.82
C ILE A 223 59.31 50.54 -26.71
N THR A 224 58.73 51.43 -27.49
CA THR A 224 57.32 51.70 -27.54
C THR A 224 56.54 50.47 -27.98
N ASP A 225 56.96 49.75 -29.01
CA ASP A 225 56.40 48.54 -29.52
C ASP A 225 56.56 47.40 -28.48
N GLY A 226 57.68 47.36 -27.77
CA GLY A 226 57.94 46.44 -26.66
C GLY A 226 57.02 46.73 -25.47
N GLN A 227 56.81 48.01 -25.11
CA GLN A 227 55.86 48.39 -24.03
C GLN A 227 54.42 48.07 -24.41
N VAL A 228 53.98 48.23 -25.64
CA VAL A 228 52.68 47.86 -26.14
C VAL A 228 52.50 46.33 -26.01
N LYS A 229 53.56 45.59 -26.46
CA LYS A 229 53.52 44.08 -26.30
C LYS A 229 53.54 43.61 -24.86
N ILE A 230 54.24 44.30 -23.96
CA ILE A 230 54.19 44.02 -22.53
C ILE A 230 52.82 44.32 -21.94
N THR A 231 52.23 45.46 -22.30
CA THR A 231 50.91 45.86 -21.84
C THR A 231 49.83 44.90 -22.34
N ASP A 232 49.95 44.49 -23.63
CA ASP A 232 49.05 43.42 -24.16
C ASP A 232 49.28 42.07 -23.52
N GLY A 233 50.54 41.70 -23.25
CA GLY A 233 50.89 40.49 -22.53
C GLY A 233 50.39 40.49 -21.07
N GLU A 234 50.50 41.65 -20.39
CA GLU A 234 49.92 41.82 -19.03
C GLU A 234 48.40 41.70 -19.05
N LYS A 235 47.74 42.27 -20.02
CA LYS A 235 46.29 42.18 -20.21
C LYS A 235 45.87 40.72 -20.45
N GLN A 236 46.60 40.03 -21.36
CA GLN A 236 46.38 38.61 -21.61
C GLN A 236 46.64 37.74 -20.37
N LEU A 237 47.61 38.11 -19.51
CA LEU A 237 47.89 37.43 -18.28
C LEU A 237 46.80 37.66 -17.21
N VAL A 238 46.23 38.86 -17.15
CA VAL A 238 45.09 39.17 -16.32
C VAL A 238 43.87 38.38 -16.75
N ASP A 239 43.56 38.38 -18.07
CA ASP A 239 42.45 37.62 -18.65
C ASP A 239 42.65 36.11 -18.42
N ALA A 240 43.86 35.61 -18.60
CA ALA A 240 44.17 34.19 -18.36
C ALA A 240 44.03 33.82 -16.87
N LYS A 241 44.48 34.72 -15.95
CA LYS A 241 44.29 34.52 -14.52
C LYS A 241 42.81 34.54 -14.12
N GLN A 242 42.02 35.40 -14.74
CA GLN A 242 40.60 35.45 -14.52
C GLN A 242 39.94 34.16 -15.02
N LYS A 243 40.23 33.70 -16.20
CA LYS A 243 39.75 32.43 -16.78
C LYS A 243 40.13 31.21 -15.91
N ILE A 244 41.35 31.23 -15.35
CA ILE A 244 41.78 30.18 -14.41
C ILE A 244 41.03 30.26 -13.06
N ALA A 245 40.72 31.47 -12.59
CA ALA A 245 39.95 31.66 -11.38
C ALA A 245 38.48 31.20 -11.59
N ASP A 246 37.90 31.55 -12.74
CA ASP A 246 36.55 31.15 -13.12
C ASP A 246 36.46 29.63 -13.31
N ALA A 247 37.43 29.03 -14.04
CA ALA A 247 37.50 27.57 -14.18
C ALA A 247 37.73 26.83 -12.85
N LYS A 248 38.53 27.42 -11.92
CA LYS A 248 38.65 26.88 -10.58
C LYS A 248 37.36 27.00 -9.76
N ALA A 249 36.61 28.06 -9.95
CA ALA A 249 35.32 28.24 -9.34
C ALA A 249 34.27 27.22 -9.87
N GLU A 250 34.31 26.97 -11.19
CA GLU A 250 33.49 25.93 -11.83
C GLU A 250 33.88 24.51 -11.38
N ILE A 251 35.21 24.22 -11.34
CA ILE A 251 35.70 22.93 -10.82
C ILE A 251 35.30 22.72 -9.34
N LYS A 252 35.23 23.80 -8.57
CA LYS A 252 34.82 23.74 -7.16
C LYS A 252 33.33 23.52 -7.00
N LYS A 253 32.53 23.87 -8.02
CA LYS A 253 31.09 23.54 -8.09
C LYS A 253 30.84 22.10 -8.54
N ILE A 254 31.81 21.45 -9.19
CA ILE A 254 31.70 20.02 -9.52
C ILE A 254 31.90 19.25 -8.22
N GLU A 255 30.80 18.77 -7.68
CA GLU A 255 30.83 17.85 -6.53
C GLU A 255 31.67 16.62 -6.87
N ASN A 256 32.44 16.15 -5.91
CA ASN A 256 33.17 14.91 -6.06
C ASN A 256 32.20 13.80 -6.41
N PRO A 257 32.44 12.98 -7.45
CA PRO A 257 31.55 11.91 -7.78
C PRO A 257 31.38 11.01 -6.56
N LYS A 258 30.18 11.01 -6.00
CA LYS A 258 29.82 10.13 -4.90
C LYS A 258 29.47 8.77 -5.51
N TRP A 259 30.09 7.71 -5.02
CA TRP A 259 29.70 6.37 -5.41
C TRP A 259 28.52 5.92 -4.53
N TYR A 260 27.38 5.73 -5.15
CA TYR A 260 26.23 5.14 -4.48
C TYR A 260 26.22 3.64 -4.79
N VAL A 261 26.49 2.81 -3.79
CA VAL A 261 26.32 1.37 -3.88
C VAL A 261 24.93 1.07 -3.38
N GLN A 262 24.02 0.92 -4.30
CA GLN A 262 22.64 0.54 -3.98
C GLN A 262 22.50 -0.97 -4.09
N THR A 263 21.95 -1.57 -3.06
CA THR A 263 21.49 -2.96 -3.12
C THR A 263 20.24 -3.04 -3.98
N ARG A 264 19.78 -4.25 -4.30
CA ARG A 264 18.50 -4.44 -4.98
C ARG A 264 17.33 -3.85 -4.16
N GLU A 265 17.41 -3.93 -2.86
CA GLU A 265 16.41 -3.41 -1.92
C GLU A 265 16.35 -1.89 -1.97
N ASP A 266 17.47 -1.22 -2.06
CA ASP A 266 17.56 0.24 -2.16
C ASP A 266 17.11 0.75 -3.53
N ALA A 267 17.45 0.04 -4.61
CA ALA A 267 17.16 0.44 -5.99
C ALA A 267 15.74 0.09 -6.44
N LEU A 268 15.14 -0.97 -5.87
CA LEU A 268 13.81 -1.46 -6.21
C LEU A 268 12.89 -1.40 -4.99
N THR A 269 12.31 -0.25 -4.74
CA THR A 269 11.36 -0.03 -3.64
C THR A 269 10.16 -0.99 -3.69
N GLU A 270 9.72 -1.39 -4.88
CA GLU A 270 8.67 -2.41 -5.03
C GLU A 270 9.12 -3.80 -4.52
N TYR A 271 10.41 -4.14 -4.68
CA TYR A 271 10.96 -5.40 -4.20
C TYR A 271 11.01 -5.42 -2.66
N GLN A 272 11.47 -4.34 -2.05
CA GLN A 272 11.46 -4.17 -0.60
C GLN A 272 10.02 -4.21 -0.08
N GLY A 273 9.10 -3.43 -0.66
CA GLY A 273 7.70 -3.41 -0.30
C GLY A 273 7.02 -4.79 -0.38
N TYR A 274 7.41 -5.65 -1.34
CA TYR A 274 6.93 -7.03 -1.40
C TYR A 274 7.43 -7.86 -0.21
N GLY A 275 8.71 -7.70 0.15
CA GLY A 275 9.30 -8.33 1.33
C GLY A 275 8.59 -7.93 2.62
N ASP A 276 8.38 -6.65 2.81
CA ASP A 276 7.68 -6.09 3.96
C ASP A 276 6.24 -6.59 4.07
N ASN A 277 5.52 -6.67 2.94
CA ASN A 277 4.18 -7.25 2.89
C ASN A 277 4.18 -8.74 3.24
N ALA A 278 5.18 -9.49 2.80
CA ALA A 278 5.34 -10.90 3.16
C ALA A 278 5.58 -11.07 4.67
N ASP A 279 6.40 -10.21 5.29
CA ASP A 279 6.66 -10.24 6.72
C ASP A 279 5.44 -9.81 7.57
N ARG A 280 4.64 -8.89 7.06
CA ARG A 280 3.32 -8.56 7.64
C ARG A 280 2.38 -9.76 7.62
N MET A 281 2.28 -10.43 6.46
CA MET A 281 1.49 -11.67 6.36
C MET A 281 2.00 -12.76 7.30
N ARG A 282 3.30 -12.86 7.47
CA ARG A 282 3.91 -13.76 8.46
C ARG A 282 3.51 -13.39 9.88
N SER A 283 3.43 -12.11 10.21
CA SER A 283 3.02 -11.62 11.53
C SER A 283 1.55 -11.91 11.81
N ILE A 284 0.66 -11.67 10.84
CA ILE A 284 -0.74 -12.09 10.88
C ILE A 284 -0.84 -13.60 11.06
N GLY A 285 -0.06 -14.34 10.27
CA GLY A 285 0.00 -15.80 10.30
C GLY A 285 0.49 -16.41 11.62
N LYS A 286 1.11 -15.65 12.51
CA LYS A 286 1.47 -16.09 13.87
C LYS A 286 0.31 -16.01 14.84
N VAL A 287 -0.57 -15.02 14.72
CA VAL A 287 -1.62 -14.71 15.69
C VAL A 287 -2.91 -15.48 15.40
N PHE A 288 -3.40 -15.41 14.17
CA PHE A 288 -4.68 -16.00 13.81
C PHE A 288 -4.75 -17.53 14.00
N PRO A 289 -3.74 -18.32 13.61
CA PRO A 289 -3.78 -19.77 13.84
C PRO A 289 -3.90 -20.15 15.32
N VAL A 290 -3.28 -19.39 16.23
CA VAL A 290 -3.39 -19.67 17.67
C VAL A 290 -4.84 -19.62 18.12
N LEU A 291 -5.59 -18.61 17.66
CA LEU A 291 -7.02 -18.49 18.00
C LEU A 291 -7.86 -19.59 17.35
N PHE A 292 -7.60 -19.90 16.06
CA PHE A 292 -8.30 -20.98 15.39
C PHE A 292 -8.05 -22.34 16.08
N PHE A 293 -6.80 -22.63 16.45
CA PHE A 293 -6.48 -23.86 17.19
C PHE A 293 -7.10 -23.87 18.60
N LEU A 294 -7.14 -22.74 19.28
CA LEU A 294 -7.80 -22.65 20.59
C LEU A 294 -9.29 -22.96 20.49
N VAL A 295 -9.96 -22.37 19.50
CA VAL A 295 -11.39 -22.64 19.26
C VAL A 295 -11.58 -24.10 18.81
N ALA A 296 -10.74 -24.62 17.91
CA ALA A 296 -10.79 -26.01 17.49
C ALA A 296 -10.57 -27.00 18.65
N ALA A 297 -9.63 -26.71 19.55
CA ALA A 297 -9.40 -27.48 20.76
C ALA A 297 -10.62 -27.47 21.68
N LEU A 298 -11.28 -26.31 21.82
CA LEU A 298 -12.50 -26.16 22.60
C LEU A 298 -13.66 -26.99 22.01
N ILE A 299 -13.83 -26.93 20.68
CA ILE A 299 -14.84 -27.73 19.97
C ILE A 299 -14.53 -29.23 20.14
N SER A 300 -13.28 -29.62 19.93
CA SER A 300 -12.85 -31.03 20.09
C SER A 300 -13.09 -31.51 21.51
N LEU A 301 -12.72 -30.72 22.52
CA LEU A 301 -12.97 -31.04 23.92
C LEU A 301 -14.46 -31.21 24.20
N THR A 302 -15.30 -30.34 23.67
CA THR A 302 -16.76 -30.37 23.84
C THR A 302 -17.34 -31.61 23.18
N THR A 303 -16.99 -31.89 21.94
CA THR A 303 -17.50 -32.99 21.14
C THR A 303 -17.05 -34.31 21.71
N MET A 304 -15.77 -34.43 22.10
CA MET A 304 -15.24 -35.67 22.66
C MET A 304 -15.76 -35.95 24.05
N THR A 305 -15.91 -34.90 24.90
CA THR A 305 -16.54 -35.07 26.22
C THR A 305 -17.97 -35.60 26.08
N ARG A 306 -18.74 -35.05 25.15
CA ARG A 306 -20.09 -35.48 24.86
C ARG A 306 -20.12 -36.93 24.35
N MET A 307 -19.32 -37.27 23.34
CA MET A 307 -19.26 -38.58 22.76
C MET A 307 -18.93 -39.66 23.82
N VAL A 308 -18.03 -39.34 24.74
CA VAL A 308 -17.62 -40.22 25.83
C VAL A 308 -18.75 -40.31 26.89
N GLU A 309 -19.41 -39.21 27.24
CA GLU A 309 -20.55 -39.18 28.17
C GLU A 309 -21.76 -39.93 27.60
N GLU A 310 -22.09 -39.81 26.32
CA GLU A 310 -23.18 -40.55 25.66
C GLU A 310 -22.94 -42.07 25.67
N GLN A 311 -21.69 -42.49 25.53
CA GLN A 311 -21.31 -43.90 25.52
C GLN A 311 -20.91 -44.44 26.91
N ARG A 312 -21.22 -43.70 27.99
CA ARG A 312 -20.83 -44.02 29.37
C ARG A 312 -21.22 -45.46 29.77
N VAL A 313 -22.45 -45.87 29.43
CA VAL A 313 -22.94 -47.22 29.72
C VAL A 313 -22.09 -48.29 28.96
N GLN A 314 -21.77 -48.06 27.70
CA GLN A 314 -20.93 -48.97 26.92
C GLN A 314 -19.53 -49.07 27.52
N ILE A 315 -18.95 -47.90 27.92
CA ILE A 315 -17.65 -47.87 28.61
C ILE A 315 -17.71 -48.67 29.93
N GLY A 316 -18.76 -48.50 30.70
CA GLY A 316 -19.00 -49.28 31.91
C GLY A 316 -19.08 -50.76 31.66
N THR A 317 -19.83 -51.15 30.63
CA THR A 317 -19.94 -52.59 30.21
C THR A 317 -18.60 -53.15 29.77
N MET A 318 -17.85 -52.45 28.95
CA MET A 318 -16.51 -52.90 28.51
C MET A 318 -15.57 -53.04 29.73
N LYS A 319 -15.58 -52.10 30.64
CA LYS A 319 -14.79 -52.18 31.89
C LYS A 319 -15.21 -53.38 32.77
N ALA A 320 -16.50 -53.65 32.87
CA ALA A 320 -17.02 -54.79 33.62
C ALA A 320 -16.62 -56.13 32.99
N LEU A 321 -16.50 -56.15 31.64
CA LEU A 321 -16.01 -57.31 30.89
C LEU A 321 -14.46 -57.46 30.92
N GLY A 322 -13.75 -56.56 31.63
CA GLY A 322 -12.32 -56.65 31.83
C GLY A 322 -11.45 -55.97 30.80
N TYR A 323 -12.02 -55.19 29.87
CA TYR A 323 -11.24 -54.40 28.93
C TYR A 323 -10.38 -53.34 29.63
N GLY A 324 -9.11 -53.26 29.28
CA GLY A 324 -8.19 -52.25 29.85
C GLY A 324 -8.55 -50.84 29.45
N LYS A 325 -8.28 -49.89 30.35
CA LYS A 325 -8.55 -48.44 30.11
C LYS A 325 -7.98 -47.96 28.78
N ALA A 326 -6.77 -48.42 28.40
CA ALA A 326 -6.11 -48.05 27.14
C ALA A 326 -6.87 -48.59 25.91
N ALA A 327 -7.39 -49.82 25.98
CA ALA A 327 -8.15 -50.41 24.88
C ALA A 327 -9.46 -49.68 24.65
N ILE A 328 -10.13 -49.27 25.71
CA ILE A 328 -11.37 -48.47 25.62
C ILE A 328 -11.09 -47.06 25.09
N ALA A 329 -10.04 -46.43 25.63
CA ALA A 329 -9.62 -45.09 25.16
C ALA A 329 -9.22 -45.10 23.70
N GLY A 330 -8.57 -46.20 23.26
CA GLY A 330 -8.08 -46.38 21.86
C GLY A 330 -9.17 -46.24 20.81
N LYS A 331 -10.42 -46.65 21.11
CA LYS A 331 -11.59 -46.42 20.24
C LYS A 331 -11.84 -44.91 19.98
N TYR A 332 -11.84 -44.13 21.05
CA TYR A 332 -12.11 -42.68 20.99
C TYR A 332 -10.90 -41.92 20.38
N ILE A 333 -9.69 -42.34 20.76
CA ILE A 333 -8.45 -41.77 20.20
C ILE A 333 -8.37 -42.09 18.71
N GLY A 334 -8.70 -43.34 18.30
CA GLY A 334 -8.73 -43.71 16.89
C GLY A 334 -9.73 -42.89 16.08
N TYR A 335 -10.94 -42.72 16.61
CA TYR A 335 -11.94 -41.84 15.97
C TYR A 335 -11.45 -40.38 15.83
N ALA A 336 -10.91 -39.84 16.91
CA ALA A 336 -10.39 -38.50 16.94
C ALA A 336 -9.22 -38.31 15.95
N LEU A 337 -8.31 -39.31 15.90
CA LEU A 337 -7.18 -39.32 14.96
C LEU A 337 -7.64 -39.36 13.51
N ILE A 338 -8.54 -40.28 13.16
CA ILE A 338 -9.03 -40.44 11.79
C ILE A 338 -9.73 -39.15 11.34
N ALA A 339 -10.61 -38.60 12.21
CA ALA A 339 -11.30 -37.36 11.90
C ALA A 339 -10.34 -36.19 11.72
N THR A 340 -9.35 -36.04 12.62
CA THR A 340 -8.38 -34.95 12.57
C THR A 340 -7.41 -35.10 11.40
N LEU A 341 -6.93 -36.31 11.11
CA LEU A 341 -6.06 -36.57 9.95
C LEU A 341 -6.81 -36.32 8.65
N GLY A 342 -8.05 -36.80 8.53
CA GLY A 342 -8.90 -36.52 7.37
C GLY A 342 -9.12 -35.02 7.17
N GLY A 343 -9.46 -34.31 8.25
CA GLY A 343 -9.62 -32.86 8.24
C GLY A 343 -8.31 -32.12 7.94
N SER A 344 -7.19 -32.60 8.47
CA SER A 344 -5.86 -32.04 8.20
C SER A 344 -5.44 -32.20 6.74
N ILE A 345 -5.63 -33.40 6.17
CA ILE A 345 -5.35 -33.66 4.75
C ILE A 345 -6.18 -32.74 3.86
N PHE A 346 -7.49 -32.68 4.11
CA PHE A 346 -8.37 -31.79 3.37
C PHE A 346 -7.99 -30.31 3.57
N GLY A 347 -7.73 -29.90 4.81
CA GLY A 347 -7.30 -28.54 5.14
C GLY A 347 -6.01 -28.12 4.49
N VAL A 348 -5.01 -29.01 4.43
CA VAL A 348 -3.74 -28.77 3.72
C VAL A 348 -3.98 -28.69 2.22
N LEU A 349 -4.67 -29.66 1.62
CA LEU A 349 -4.89 -29.70 0.17
C LEU A 349 -5.64 -28.46 -0.34
N VAL A 350 -6.63 -27.99 0.42
CA VAL A 350 -7.45 -26.84 0.06
C VAL A 350 -6.83 -25.55 0.56
N GLY A 351 -6.43 -25.49 1.83
CA GLY A 351 -5.96 -24.27 2.48
C GLY A 351 -4.65 -23.76 1.92
N GLU A 352 -3.66 -24.64 1.70
CA GLU A 352 -2.37 -24.25 1.10
C GLU A 352 -2.45 -23.86 -0.38
N LYS A 353 -3.57 -24.11 -1.04
CA LYS A 353 -3.79 -23.65 -2.41
C LYS A 353 -4.65 -22.40 -2.50
N ILE A 354 -5.82 -22.45 -1.87
CA ILE A 354 -6.84 -21.40 -2.04
C ILE A 354 -6.43 -20.11 -1.32
N LEU A 355 -6.04 -20.18 -0.04
CA LEU A 355 -5.76 -18.97 0.74
C LEU A 355 -4.54 -18.21 0.23
N PRO A 356 -3.37 -18.84 0.01
CA PRO A 356 -2.23 -18.12 -0.55
C PRO A 356 -2.50 -17.61 -1.96
N PHE A 357 -3.22 -18.37 -2.80
CA PHE A 357 -3.60 -17.92 -4.13
C PHE A 357 -4.41 -16.62 -4.06
N ILE A 358 -5.43 -16.56 -3.21
CA ILE A 358 -6.28 -15.36 -3.05
C ILE A 358 -5.45 -14.19 -2.54
N ILE A 359 -4.56 -14.42 -1.55
CA ILE A 359 -3.71 -13.37 -0.98
C ILE A 359 -2.72 -12.86 -2.02
N ILE A 360 -2.01 -13.73 -2.71
CA ILE A 360 -1.04 -13.34 -3.75
C ILE A 360 -1.77 -12.62 -4.89
N TYR A 361 -2.93 -13.11 -5.31
CA TYR A 361 -3.77 -12.46 -6.32
C TYR A 361 -4.17 -11.03 -5.91
N ALA A 362 -4.53 -10.82 -4.63
CA ALA A 362 -4.81 -9.50 -4.10
C ALA A 362 -3.59 -8.58 -4.22
N TYR A 363 -2.42 -9.07 -3.87
CA TYR A 363 -1.17 -8.31 -3.94
C TYR A 363 -0.65 -8.10 -5.38
N MET A 364 -1.05 -8.93 -6.35
CA MET A 364 -0.72 -8.70 -7.77
C MET A 364 -1.27 -7.38 -8.31
N ILE A 365 -2.29 -6.82 -7.69
CA ILE A 365 -2.81 -5.48 -8.03
C ILE A 365 -1.72 -4.42 -7.78
N LEU A 366 -0.94 -4.60 -6.71
CA LEU A 366 0.16 -3.71 -6.33
C LEU A 366 1.46 -4.01 -7.10
N TYR A 367 1.75 -5.28 -7.33
CA TYR A 367 3.01 -5.75 -7.91
C TYR A 367 2.78 -6.33 -9.31
N LYS A 368 2.74 -5.46 -10.32
CA LYS A 368 2.44 -5.82 -11.72
C LYS A 368 3.49 -6.73 -12.36
N HIS A 369 4.66 -6.88 -11.75
CA HIS A 369 5.79 -7.64 -12.29
C HIS A 369 5.85 -9.11 -11.80
N LEU A 370 4.89 -9.58 -11.05
CA LEU A 370 4.84 -10.99 -10.66
C LEU A 370 4.41 -11.84 -11.85
N PRO A 371 5.31 -12.67 -12.43
CA PRO A 371 5.05 -13.36 -13.69
C PRO A 371 4.05 -14.51 -13.56
N ALA A 372 3.90 -15.08 -12.37
CA ALA A 372 2.97 -16.17 -12.09
C ALA A 372 2.70 -16.29 -10.60
N ILE A 373 1.48 -16.70 -10.25
CA ILE A 373 1.13 -17.06 -8.87
C ILE A 373 1.64 -18.47 -8.59
N LEU A 374 2.78 -18.58 -7.93
CA LEU A 374 3.34 -19.85 -7.49
C LEU A 374 2.86 -20.15 -6.07
N VAL A 375 2.09 -21.21 -5.93
CA VAL A 375 1.61 -21.71 -4.64
C VAL A 375 2.08 -23.15 -4.44
N PRO A 376 3.36 -23.39 -4.11
CA PRO A 376 3.85 -24.71 -3.80
C PRO A 376 3.25 -25.21 -2.47
N TYR A 377 3.20 -26.54 -2.29
CA TYR A 377 2.89 -27.12 -0.99
C TYR A 377 4.13 -27.06 -0.09
N HIS A 378 3.98 -26.50 1.09
CA HIS A 378 5.04 -26.38 2.09
C HIS A 378 4.87 -27.45 3.18
N MET A 379 5.48 -28.63 2.98
CA MET A 379 5.36 -29.77 3.88
C MET A 379 5.70 -29.46 5.35
N ILE A 380 6.58 -28.51 5.61
CA ILE A 380 6.93 -28.11 6.99
C ILE A 380 5.73 -27.48 7.68
N TYR A 381 5.05 -26.51 7.03
CA TYR A 381 3.86 -25.87 7.58
C TYR A 381 2.68 -26.82 7.65
N ALA A 382 2.51 -27.68 6.64
CA ALA A 382 1.50 -28.73 6.62
C ALA A 382 1.66 -29.68 7.83
N LEU A 383 2.89 -30.14 8.08
CA LEU A 383 3.19 -31.01 9.22
C LEU A 383 3.04 -30.30 10.57
N GLN A 384 3.48 -29.05 10.67
CA GLN A 384 3.31 -28.26 11.90
C GLN A 384 1.83 -28.03 12.21
N ALA A 385 1.04 -27.57 11.25
CA ALA A 385 -0.39 -27.32 11.45
C ALA A 385 -1.15 -28.61 11.78
N SER A 386 -0.88 -29.67 11.01
CA SER A 386 -1.47 -30.99 11.27
C SER A 386 -1.06 -31.56 12.62
N GLY A 387 0.22 -31.42 12.97
CA GLY A 387 0.74 -31.84 14.27
C GLY A 387 0.09 -31.13 15.45
N ILE A 388 -0.07 -29.81 15.36
CA ILE A 388 -0.77 -29.01 16.38
C ILE A 388 -2.25 -29.42 16.46
N ALA A 389 -2.93 -29.60 15.32
CA ALA A 389 -4.31 -30.05 15.28
C ALA A 389 -4.49 -31.43 15.94
N VAL A 390 -3.64 -32.37 15.59
CA VAL A 390 -3.62 -33.71 16.19
C VAL A 390 -3.34 -33.63 17.69
N ALA A 391 -2.33 -32.84 18.09
CA ALA A 391 -2.00 -32.67 19.52
C ALA A 391 -3.18 -32.08 20.31
N CYS A 392 -3.80 -31.01 19.82
CA CYS A 392 -4.96 -30.40 20.45
C CYS A 392 -6.12 -31.39 20.60
N THR A 393 -6.44 -32.12 19.52
CA THR A 393 -7.53 -33.09 19.52
C THR A 393 -7.24 -34.29 20.43
N LEU A 394 -6.00 -34.80 20.41
CA LEU A 394 -5.58 -35.89 21.30
C LEU A 394 -5.63 -35.49 22.76
N ILE A 395 -5.10 -34.30 23.12
CA ILE A 395 -5.13 -33.79 24.50
C ILE A 395 -6.60 -33.66 24.96
N ALA A 396 -7.47 -33.08 24.12
CA ALA A 396 -8.89 -32.94 24.40
C ALA A 396 -9.57 -34.31 24.60
N THR A 397 -9.26 -35.28 23.72
CA THR A 397 -9.80 -36.65 23.79
C THR A 397 -9.34 -37.40 25.03
N ILE A 398 -8.04 -37.37 25.31
CA ILE A 398 -7.46 -38.01 26.51
C ILE A 398 -8.03 -37.39 27.77
N ALA A 399 -8.13 -36.07 27.86
CA ALA A 399 -8.70 -35.36 28.99
C ALA A 399 -10.18 -35.74 29.22
N SER A 400 -10.93 -35.87 28.11
CA SER A 400 -12.35 -36.32 28.17
C SER A 400 -12.49 -37.79 28.61
N CYS A 401 -11.68 -38.66 28.04
CA CYS A 401 -11.69 -40.07 28.36
C CYS A 401 -11.20 -40.35 29.79
N TYR A 402 -10.16 -39.66 30.24
CA TYR A 402 -9.56 -39.90 31.57
C TYR A 402 -10.55 -39.80 32.69
N LYS A 403 -11.43 -38.80 32.67
CA LYS A 403 -12.45 -38.57 33.70
C LYS A 403 -13.44 -39.74 33.81
N GLU A 404 -13.97 -40.23 32.69
CA GLU A 404 -14.95 -41.30 32.68
C GLU A 404 -14.28 -42.71 32.86
N LEU A 405 -13.07 -42.89 32.35
CA LEU A 405 -12.29 -44.08 32.55
C LEU A 405 -11.73 -44.24 33.97
N ALA A 406 -11.68 -43.19 34.77
CA ALA A 406 -11.33 -43.22 36.18
C ALA A 406 -12.49 -43.76 37.04
N ALA A 407 -13.75 -43.51 36.65
CA ALA A 407 -14.94 -43.92 37.40
C ALA A 407 -15.12 -45.47 37.40
N GLU A 408 -15.77 -45.99 38.43
CA GLU A 408 -16.03 -47.44 38.54
C GLU A 408 -17.08 -47.90 37.52
N PRO A 409 -17.04 -49.19 37.06
CA PRO A 409 -18.01 -49.76 36.12
C PRO A 409 -19.47 -49.58 36.60
N ALA A 410 -19.71 -49.88 37.89
CA ALA A 410 -21.03 -49.76 38.49
C ALA A 410 -21.59 -48.29 38.49
N GLU A 411 -20.72 -47.31 38.64
CA GLU A 411 -21.05 -45.88 38.52
C GLU A 411 -21.34 -45.46 37.09
N LEU A 412 -20.60 -46.01 36.12
CA LEU A 412 -20.79 -45.68 34.71
C LEU A 412 -22.09 -46.27 34.15
N MET A 413 -22.50 -47.42 34.63
CA MET A 413 -23.72 -48.11 34.17
C MET A 413 -25.01 -47.50 34.80
N ARG A 414 -24.86 -46.73 35.88
CA ARG A 414 -26.01 -46.02 36.47
C ARG A 414 -26.24 -44.68 35.76
N PRO A 415 -27.53 -44.29 35.59
CA PRO A 415 -27.83 -42.94 35.13
C PRO A 415 -27.17 -41.91 36.04
N ALA A 416 -26.54 -40.91 35.46
CA ALA A 416 -25.92 -39.83 36.24
C ALA A 416 -26.97 -39.15 37.12
N ALA A 417 -26.68 -39.04 38.43
CA ALA A 417 -27.56 -38.33 39.36
C ALA A 417 -27.74 -36.87 38.93
N PRO A 418 -28.94 -36.32 39.00
CA PRO A 418 -29.17 -34.91 38.69
C PRO A 418 -28.31 -34.02 39.60
N LYS A 419 -27.57 -33.05 38.99
CA LYS A 419 -26.78 -32.11 39.76
C LYS A 419 -27.67 -31.29 40.69
N GLN A 420 -27.35 -31.28 41.97
CA GLN A 420 -28.09 -30.50 42.98
C GLN A 420 -28.04 -29.01 42.60
N GLY A 421 -29.19 -28.35 42.65
CA GLY A 421 -29.34 -26.92 42.43
C GLY A 421 -28.72 -26.10 43.55
N LYS A 422 -27.64 -25.37 43.28
CA LYS A 422 -27.08 -24.39 44.23
C LYS A 422 -27.64 -23.01 43.89
N ARG A 423 -27.83 -22.15 44.89
CA ARG A 423 -28.20 -20.75 44.67
C ARG A 423 -27.16 -20.07 43.79
N ILE A 424 -27.63 -19.35 42.80
CA ILE A 424 -26.76 -18.66 41.80
C ILE A 424 -26.53 -17.20 42.25
N LEU A 425 -25.46 -16.61 41.79
CA LEU A 425 -25.04 -15.27 42.14
C LEU A 425 -26.12 -14.22 41.78
N LEU A 426 -26.82 -14.42 40.65
CA LEU A 426 -27.89 -13.53 40.17
C LEU A 426 -29.11 -13.55 41.11
N GLU A 427 -29.34 -14.63 41.84
CA GLU A 427 -30.39 -14.70 42.88
C GLU A 427 -30.12 -13.77 44.05
N ARG A 428 -28.86 -13.39 44.29
CA ARG A 428 -28.46 -12.42 45.31
C ARG A 428 -28.78 -10.98 44.94
N ILE A 429 -28.91 -10.70 43.61
CA ILE A 429 -29.29 -9.39 43.10
C ILE A 429 -30.82 -9.31 43.02
N GLY A 430 -31.45 -8.99 44.17
CA GLY A 430 -32.91 -9.04 44.33
C GLY A 430 -33.67 -8.14 43.32
N ILE A 431 -33.07 -7.05 42.87
CA ILE A 431 -33.71 -6.10 41.95
C ILE A 431 -33.95 -6.77 40.58
N ILE A 432 -32.94 -7.41 40.01
CA ILE A 432 -33.04 -8.08 38.70
C ILE A 432 -33.86 -9.36 38.83
N TRP A 433 -33.63 -10.15 39.89
CA TRP A 433 -34.29 -11.46 40.09
C TRP A 433 -35.81 -11.35 40.30
N LYS A 434 -36.32 -10.31 40.97
CA LYS A 434 -37.75 -10.11 41.17
C LYS A 434 -38.52 -9.85 39.87
N HIS A 435 -37.92 -9.15 38.91
CA HIS A 435 -38.56 -8.79 37.65
C HIS A 435 -38.52 -9.90 36.59
N LEU A 436 -37.77 -10.99 36.81
CA LEU A 436 -37.71 -12.10 35.87
C LEU A 436 -38.91 -13.02 36.04
N ASN A 437 -39.54 -13.43 34.92
CA ASN A 437 -40.59 -14.43 34.88
C ASN A 437 -40.04 -15.82 35.25
N PHE A 438 -40.89 -16.72 35.65
CA PHE A 438 -40.50 -18.09 36.01
C PHE A 438 -39.63 -18.76 34.97
N THR A 439 -39.99 -18.61 33.71
CA THR A 439 -39.26 -19.19 32.57
C THR A 439 -37.83 -18.67 32.47
N TRP A 440 -37.61 -17.37 32.63
CA TRP A 440 -36.29 -16.76 32.64
C TRP A 440 -35.46 -17.16 33.86
N LYS A 441 -36.10 -17.26 35.03
CA LYS A 441 -35.47 -17.77 36.27
C LYS A 441 -34.96 -19.19 36.08
N SER A 442 -35.78 -20.05 35.42
CA SER A 442 -35.41 -21.44 35.10
C SER A 442 -34.25 -21.49 34.09
N THR A 443 -34.31 -20.70 33.04
CA THR A 443 -33.25 -20.65 32.02
C THR A 443 -31.92 -20.27 32.65
N VAL A 444 -31.88 -19.19 33.44
CA VAL A 444 -30.64 -18.70 34.05
C VAL A 444 -30.09 -19.70 35.09
N ARG A 445 -30.97 -20.35 35.85
CA ARG A 445 -30.54 -21.42 36.78
C ARG A 445 -29.93 -22.59 36.04
N ASN A 446 -30.51 -23.00 34.92
CA ASN A 446 -30.00 -24.11 34.12
C ASN A 446 -28.67 -23.74 33.48
N LEU A 447 -28.53 -22.55 32.95
CA LEU A 447 -27.27 -22.05 32.39
C LEU A 447 -26.10 -22.14 33.38
N ILE A 448 -26.31 -21.64 34.60
CA ILE A 448 -25.25 -21.57 35.62
C ILE A 448 -25.04 -22.92 36.32
N ARG A 449 -26.04 -23.82 36.27
CA ARG A 449 -25.91 -25.20 36.80
C ARG A 449 -24.83 -25.97 36.06
N TYR A 450 -24.71 -25.76 34.74
CA TYR A 450 -23.73 -26.42 33.89
C TYR A 450 -22.55 -25.48 33.56
N LYS A 451 -21.83 -25.00 34.57
CA LYS A 451 -20.76 -24.02 34.45
C LYS A 451 -19.75 -24.32 33.36
N LYS A 452 -19.30 -25.59 33.24
CA LYS A 452 -18.36 -26.02 32.20
C LYS A 452 -18.89 -25.68 30.82
N ARG A 453 -20.11 -26.08 30.52
CA ARG A 453 -20.79 -25.84 29.26
C ARG A 453 -20.99 -24.33 29.04
N PHE A 454 -21.44 -23.61 30.06
CA PHE A 454 -21.63 -22.18 30.02
C PHE A 454 -20.36 -21.46 29.56
N PHE A 455 -19.22 -21.71 30.22
CA PHE A 455 -17.96 -21.09 29.84
C PHE A 455 -17.47 -21.56 28.46
N MET A 456 -17.59 -22.85 28.13
CA MET A 456 -17.18 -23.38 26.84
C MET A 456 -17.96 -22.73 25.69
N THR A 457 -19.28 -22.56 25.87
CA THR A 457 -20.13 -21.90 24.86
C THR A 457 -19.77 -20.41 24.73
N ILE A 458 -19.61 -19.71 25.86
CA ILE A 458 -19.24 -18.28 25.83
C ILE A 458 -17.88 -18.07 25.20
N PHE A 459 -16.87 -18.87 25.52
CA PHE A 459 -15.55 -18.74 24.91
C PHE A 459 -15.56 -19.18 23.45
N GLY A 460 -16.36 -20.17 23.08
CA GLY A 460 -16.51 -20.58 21.69
C GLY A 460 -17.13 -19.47 20.83
N ILE A 461 -18.28 -18.95 21.23
CA ILE A 461 -18.97 -17.84 20.56
C ILE A 461 -18.13 -16.55 20.64
N GLY A 462 -17.61 -16.27 21.84
CA GLY A 462 -16.77 -15.09 22.08
C GLY A 462 -15.49 -15.08 21.23
N GLY A 463 -14.87 -16.25 21.06
CA GLY A 463 -13.70 -16.39 20.16
C GLY A 463 -14.03 -16.08 18.71
N CYS A 464 -15.16 -16.60 18.22
CA CYS A 464 -15.63 -16.31 16.85
C CYS A 464 -15.99 -14.82 16.69
N MET A 465 -16.73 -14.29 17.65
CA MET A 465 -17.09 -12.87 17.69
C MET A 465 -15.84 -11.97 17.75
N ALA A 466 -14.85 -12.35 18.56
CA ALA A 466 -13.59 -11.62 18.64
C ALA A 466 -12.85 -11.56 17.29
N LEU A 467 -12.81 -12.69 16.58
CA LEU A 467 -12.21 -12.75 15.23
C LEU A 467 -12.95 -11.86 14.22
N MET A 468 -14.30 -11.86 14.30
CA MET A 468 -15.13 -10.98 13.46
C MET A 468 -14.87 -9.51 13.76
N VAL A 469 -14.84 -9.14 15.05
CA VAL A 469 -14.52 -7.75 15.47
C VAL A 469 -13.14 -7.34 14.99
N VAL A 470 -12.15 -8.23 15.03
CA VAL A 470 -10.82 -7.95 14.48
C VAL A 470 -10.88 -7.73 12.97
N GLY A 471 -11.58 -8.59 12.23
CA GLY A 471 -11.71 -8.47 10.78
C GLY A 471 -12.36 -7.16 10.34
N PHE A 472 -13.53 -6.84 10.92
CA PHE A 472 -14.23 -5.59 10.63
C PHE A 472 -13.49 -4.37 11.19
N GLY A 473 -12.90 -4.48 12.38
CA GLY A 473 -12.10 -3.41 12.98
C GLY A 473 -10.85 -3.09 12.17
N MET A 474 -10.16 -4.09 11.61
CA MET A 474 -9.05 -3.87 10.69
C MET A 474 -9.52 -3.11 9.45
N LYS A 475 -10.68 -3.49 8.90
CA LYS A 475 -11.28 -2.76 7.79
C LYS A 475 -11.47 -1.27 8.14
N ASP A 476 -12.12 -0.99 9.26
CA ASP A 476 -12.35 0.39 9.69
C ASP A 476 -11.05 1.17 9.80
N CYS A 477 -10.09 0.66 10.56
CA CYS A 477 -8.80 1.32 10.81
C CYS A 477 -7.98 1.57 9.55
N ILE A 478 -8.10 0.70 8.55
CA ILE A 478 -7.39 0.84 7.29
C ILE A 478 -8.09 1.87 6.38
N TYR A 479 -9.43 1.80 6.26
CA TYR A 479 -10.18 2.74 5.44
C TYR A 479 -10.26 4.15 6.02
N GLU A 480 -10.14 4.27 7.34
CA GLU A 480 -10.15 5.57 8.02
C GLU A 480 -8.86 6.38 7.77
N ILE A 481 -7.78 5.75 7.33
CA ILE A 481 -6.47 6.41 7.12
C ILE A 481 -6.62 7.63 6.21
N VAL A 482 -7.30 7.45 5.08
CA VAL A 482 -7.47 8.51 4.07
C VAL A 482 -8.21 9.71 4.67
N SER A 483 -9.36 9.48 5.30
CA SER A 483 -10.14 10.57 5.90
C SER A 483 -9.43 11.22 7.10
N LEU A 484 -8.73 10.42 7.91
CA LEU A 484 -7.95 10.97 9.01
C LEU A 484 -6.78 11.83 8.52
N GLN A 485 -6.09 11.39 7.48
CA GLN A 485 -4.95 12.13 6.93
C GLN A 485 -5.40 13.41 6.23
N TYR A 486 -6.36 13.31 5.30
CA TYR A 486 -6.67 14.41 4.38
C TYR A 486 -7.85 15.31 4.82
N GLU A 487 -8.66 14.87 5.81
CA GLU A 487 -9.71 15.72 6.38
C GLU A 487 -9.33 16.32 7.73
N LYS A 488 -8.35 15.74 8.48
CA LYS A 488 -8.02 16.15 9.84
C LYS A 488 -6.58 16.58 10.08
N VAL A 489 -5.63 16.12 9.26
CA VAL A 489 -4.20 16.43 9.43
C VAL A 489 -3.69 17.33 8.32
N GLN A 490 -4.02 17.03 7.06
CA GLN A 490 -3.58 17.80 5.89
C GLN A 490 -4.78 18.43 5.18
N PHE A 491 -4.71 19.73 4.95
CA PHE A 491 -5.81 20.53 4.38
C PHE A 491 -5.46 21.16 3.06
N TYR A 492 -4.36 20.76 2.42
CA TYR A 492 -3.94 21.29 1.13
C TYR A 492 -4.27 20.33 -0.01
N ASP A 493 -4.42 20.87 -1.20
CA ASP A 493 -4.82 20.12 -2.38
C ASP A 493 -3.63 19.62 -3.21
N ALA A 494 -2.53 20.39 -3.23
CA ALA A 494 -1.35 20.00 -3.96
C ALA A 494 -0.07 20.63 -3.42
N ALA A 495 1.07 20.01 -3.78
CA ALA A 495 2.42 20.50 -3.51
C ALA A 495 3.24 20.46 -4.80
N THR A 496 3.87 21.59 -5.14
CA THR A 496 4.77 21.75 -6.28
C THR A 496 6.20 21.72 -5.79
N TYR A 497 7.00 20.81 -6.32
CA TYR A 497 8.43 20.68 -6.00
C TYR A 497 9.26 21.37 -7.05
N MET A 498 10.15 22.23 -6.62
CA MET A 498 11.05 23.02 -7.44
C MET A 498 12.48 22.44 -7.37
N SER A 499 13.27 22.71 -8.39
CA SER A 499 14.70 22.46 -8.34
C SER A 499 15.38 23.39 -7.34
N ASP A 500 16.36 22.90 -6.60
CA ASP A 500 17.17 23.74 -5.71
C ASP A 500 17.96 24.82 -6.50
N ASP A 501 18.21 24.60 -7.81
CA ASP A 501 18.88 25.54 -8.73
C ASP A 501 17.90 26.42 -9.52
N ILE A 502 16.64 26.53 -9.13
CA ILE A 502 15.64 27.36 -9.83
C ILE A 502 16.09 28.82 -9.85
N SER A 503 16.04 29.45 -11.03
CA SER A 503 16.37 30.88 -11.13
C SER A 503 15.32 31.74 -10.41
N GLU A 504 15.74 32.87 -9.85
CA GLU A 504 14.81 33.85 -9.22
C GLU A 504 13.72 34.30 -10.17
N GLU A 505 14.01 34.44 -11.46
CA GLU A 505 13.03 34.81 -12.48
C GLU A 505 11.95 33.75 -12.64
N ASN A 506 12.33 32.46 -12.69
CA ASN A 506 11.38 31.35 -12.80
C ASN A 506 10.58 31.18 -11.49
N ARG A 507 11.22 31.39 -10.36
CA ARG A 507 10.54 31.38 -9.05
C ARG A 507 9.49 32.47 -8.98
N GLN A 508 9.83 33.69 -9.40
CA GLN A 508 8.89 34.80 -9.44
C GLN A 508 7.72 34.54 -10.39
N GLN A 509 7.97 33.95 -11.57
CA GLN A 509 6.89 33.56 -12.50
C GLN A 509 5.93 32.54 -11.88
N LEU A 510 6.43 31.63 -11.08
CA LEU A 510 5.62 30.66 -10.34
C LEU A 510 4.72 31.36 -9.33
N HIS A 511 5.29 32.28 -8.53
CA HIS A 511 4.52 33.04 -7.55
C HIS A 511 3.47 33.93 -8.23
N ASP A 512 3.87 34.64 -9.28
CA ASP A 512 2.95 35.49 -10.04
C ASP A 512 1.76 34.71 -10.61
N TYR A 513 2.03 33.49 -11.10
CA TYR A 513 0.96 32.61 -11.60
C TYR A 513 0.00 32.15 -10.48
N LEU A 514 0.56 31.76 -9.34
CA LEU A 514 -0.24 31.30 -8.21
C LEU A 514 -1.05 32.43 -7.58
N ASP A 515 -0.48 33.61 -7.44
CA ASP A 515 -1.11 34.81 -6.85
C ASP A 515 -2.19 35.39 -7.77
N GLN A 516 -2.00 35.32 -9.08
CA GLN A 516 -2.97 35.83 -10.06
C GLN A 516 -4.10 34.84 -10.35
N ASN A 517 -3.94 33.59 -9.95
CA ASN A 517 -4.94 32.55 -10.20
C ASN A 517 -6.11 32.68 -9.21
N ALA A 518 -7.28 33.04 -9.76
CA ALA A 518 -8.48 33.24 -8.95
C ALA A 518 -9.00 32.01 -8.22
N ASP A 519 -8.59 30.82 -8.69
CA ASP A 519 -9.00 29.52 -8.11
C ASP A 519 -8.14 29.13 -6.89
N ILE A 520 -6.97 29.72 -6.72
CA ILE A 520 -6.11 29.51 -5.56
C ILE A 520 -6.72 30.20 -4.33
N LYS A 521 -6.79 29.45 -3.25
CA LYS A 521 -7.25 29.97 -1.96
C LYS A 521 -6.10 30.56 -1.16
N GLU A 522 -5.05 29.79 -1.01
CA GLU A 522 -3.88 30.11 -0.21
C GLU A 522 -2.68 29.28 -0.64
N THR A 523 -1.47 29.84 -0.47
CA THR A 523 -0.21 29.20 -0.79
C THR A 523 0.78 29.35 0.37
N ILE A 524 1.68 28.43 0.56
CA ILE A 524 2.82 28.55 1.48
C ILE A 524 4.03 27.87 0.87
N GLU A 525 5.18 28.49 1.03
CA GLU A 525 6.45 27.84 0.70
C GLU A 525 6.95 27.00 1.86
N ALA A 526 7.64 25.93 1.52
CA ALA A 526 8.32 25.07 2.47
C ALA A 526 9.61 24.52 1.88
N ARG A 527 10.57 24.22 2.73
CA ARG A 527 11.66 23.33 2.38
C ARG A 527 11.23 21.91 2.71
N MET A 528 11.25 21.05 1.71
CA MET A 528 10.99 19.61 1.86
C MET A 528 12.26 18.86 1.48
N GLN A 529 12.80 18.11 2.41
CA GLN A 529 14.02 17.33 2.19
C GLN A 529 13.85 15.95 2.81
N LYS A 530 14.15 14.91 2.04
CA LYS A 530 14.24 13.56 2.55
C LYS A 530 15.58 13.42 3.28
N THR A 531 15.54 13.08 4.56
CA THR A 531 16.74 12.98 5.40
C THR A 531 16.65 11.76 6.30
N ASP A 532 17.80 11.32 6.76
CA ASP A 532 17.92 10.24 7.71
C ASP A 532 18.03 10.81 9.12
N VAL A 533 17.28 10.20 10.02
CA VAL A 533 17.33 10.55 11.45
C VAL A 533 17.75 9.35 12.28
N LYS A 534 18.53 9.61 13.30
CA LYS A 534 19.11 8.59 14.17
C LYS A 534 18.76 8.84 15.63
N SER A 535 18.35 7.78 16.30
CA SER A 535 18.19 7.73 17.75
C SER A 535 19.03 6.60 18.36
N ALA A 536 18.96 6.42 19.66
CA ALA A 536 19.58 5.28 20.35
C ALA A 536 19.02 3.92 19.85
N SER A 537 17.80 3.89 19.29
CA SER A 537 17.13 2.66 18.83
C SER A 537 17.38 2.32 17.37
N GLY A 538 17.96 3.21 16.57
CA GLY A 538 18.26 2.97 15.17
C GLY A 538 18.19 4.22 14.31
N LYS A 539 18.31 3.98 13.00
CA LYS A 539 18.25 5.00 11.93
C LYS A 539 17.00 4.78 11.09
N LYS A 540 16.34 5.87 10.74
CA LYS A 540 15.16 5.87 9.88
C LYS A 540 15.13 7.11 8.99
N THR A 541 14.50 6.98 7.83
CA THR A 541 14.34 8.07 6.88
C THR A 541 13.00 8.76 7.07
N LEU A 542 12.98 10.09 6.99
CA LEU A 542 11.77 10.91 7.05
C LEU A 542 11.89 12.15 6.14
N TYR A 543 10.82 12.91 6.04
CA TYR A 543 10.82 14.22 5.41
C TYR A 543 11.02 15.30 6.46
N LEU A 544 12.10 16.05 6.33
CA LEU A 544 12.28 17.31 7.03
C LEU A 544 11.48 18.39 6.34
N MET A 545 10.57 19.04 7.06
CA MET A 545 9.74 20.10 6.54
C MET A 545 9.94 21.38 7.34
N VAL A 546 10.30 22.46 6.63
CA VAL A 546 10.49 23.80 7.21
C VAL A 546 9.58 24.74 6.45
N PRO A 547 8.45 25.20 7.02
CA PRO A 547 7.56 26.15 6.37
C PRO A 547 8.17 27.55 6.34
N SER A 548 7.73 28.37 5.42
CA SER A 548 8.14 29.79 5.38
C SER A 548 7.51 30.66 6.47
N ASP A 549 6.41 30.19 7.03
CA ASP A 549 5.64 30.90 8.07
C ASP A 549 5.03 29.91 9.05
N ASN A 550 5.35 30.08 10.32
CA ASN A 550 4.94 29.20 11.43
C ASN A 550 3.45 29.27 11.76
N GLU A 551 2.79 30.40 11.50
CA GLU A 551 1.37 30.58 11.76
C GLU A 551 0.56 30.14 10.54
N LYS A 552 1.02 30.48 9.35
CA LYS A 552 0.33 30.18 8.10
C LYS A 552 0.27 28.68 7.81
N ILE A 553 1.28 27.91 8.21
CA ILE A 553 1.30 26.46 8.02
C ILE A 553 0.11 25.77 8.70
N GLU A 554 -0.43 26.31 9.76
CA GLU A 554 -1.59 25.76 10.47
C GLU A 554 -2.88 25.77 9.63
N ASN A 555 -2.93 26.56 8.55
CA ASN A 555 -4.03 26.51 7.58
C ASN A 555 -3.94 25.29 6.65
N PHE A 556 -2.77 24.68 6.56
CA PHE A 556 -2.47 23.54 5.68
C PHE A 556 -2.24 22.23 6.43
N LEU A 557 -1.78 22.32 7.68
CA LEU A 557 -1.46 21.17 8.53
C LEU A 557 -1.99 21.38 9.94
N SER A 558 -2.59 20.36 10.50
CA SER A 558 -3.02 20.37 11.90
C SER A 558 -2.03 19.61 12.77
N PHE A 559 -1.38 20.32 13.68
CA PHE A 559 -0.49 19.72 14.67
C PHE A 559 -1.25 19.47 15.97
N HIS A 560 -1.66 18.25 16.22
CA HIS A 560 -2.38 17.89 17.44
C HIS A 560 -2.00 16.46 17.90
N SER A 561 -2.27 16.20 19.18
CA SER A 561 -2.08 14.86 19.73
C SER A 561 -3.27 13.96 19.42
N ARG A 562 -3.03 12.75 18.92
CA ARG A 562 -4.08 11.76 18.71
C ARG A 562 -4.77 11.33 20.02
N THR A 563 -4.02 11.29 21.10
CA THR A 563 -4.52 10.83 22.40
C THR A 563 -5.24 11.91 23.19
N ASN A 564 -4.87 13.16 23.00
CA ASN A 564 -5.48 14.32 23.62
C ASN A 564 -5.85 15.36 22.56
N LYS A 565 -7.06 15.24 22.01
CA LYS A 565 -7.52 16.09 20.89
C LYS A 565 -7.65 17.57 21.24
N ASP A 566 -7.70 17.89 22.52
CA ASP A 566 -7.75 19.29 23.00
C ASP A 566 -6.34 19.92 23.08
N GLU A 567 -5.30 19.14 22.85
CA GLU A 567 -3.90 19.56 22.87
C GLU A 567 -3.41 19.75 21.42
N GLY A 568 -3.65 20.99 20.92
CA GLY A 568 -3.07 21.45 19.66
C GLY A 568 -1.65 21.97 19.90
N TYR A 569 -0.76 21.72 18.96
CA TYR A 569 0.61 22.23 18.97
C TYR A 569 0.74 23.32 17.90
N SER A 570 1.49 24.35 18.19
CA SER A 570 1.92 25.36 17.21
C SER A 570 3.42 25.22 16.96
N LEU A 571 3.84 25.39 15.73
CA LEU A 571 5.25 25.36 15.39
C LEU A 571 5.92 26.66 15.84
N LYS A 572 6.34 26.71 17.12
CA LYS A 572 7.02 27.89 17.71
C LYS A 572 8.47 27.93 17.28
N LYS A 573 9.13 29.07 17.53
CA LYS A 573 10.51 29.35 17.13
C LYS A 573 11.54 28.27 17.42
N ASP A 574 11.41 27.59 18.58
CA ASP A 574 12.39 26.60 19.05
C ASP A 574 11.79 25.19 19.05
N GLU A 575 10.60 24.99 18.49
CA GLU A 575 9.87 23.74 18.60
C GLU A 575 10.19 22.80 17.43
N VAL A 576 10.36 21.53 17.77
CA VAL A 576 10.59 20.43 16.84
C VAL A 576 9.42 19.47 17.00
N ILE A 577 8.63 19.28 15.95
CA ILE A 577 7.45 18.41 15.97
C ILE A 577 7.76 17.16 15.16
N LEU A 578 7.64 15.99 15.79
CA LEU A 578 7.85 14.68 15.16
C LEU A 578 6.54 13.94 15.00
N THR A 579 6.35 13.23 13.90
CA THR A 579 5.15 12.40 13.71
C THR A 579 5.13 11.18 14.62
N GLU A 580 3.95 10.81 15.15
CA GLU A 580 3.75 9.75 16.16
C GLU A 580 4.33 8.41 15.73
N LYS A 581 4.13 8.02 14.47
CA LYS A 581 4.65 6.74 13.98
C LYS A 581 6.18 6.72 13.98
N MET A 582 6.82 7.79 13.54
CA MET A 582 8.28 7.90 13.56
C MET A 582 8.83 7.90 14.99
N ALA A 583 8.19 8.62 15.90
CA ALA A 583 8.53 8.59 17.31
C ALA A 583 8.47 7.18 17.89
N SER A 584 7.47 6.41 17.51
CA SER A 584 7.32 5.00 17.90
C SER A 584 8.40 4.10 17.29
N LEU A 585 8.74 4.28 16.01
CA LEU A 585 9.78 3.50 15.33
C LEU A 585 11.17 3.74 15.91
N LEU A 586 11.47 4.98 16.26
CA LEU A 586 12.73 5.38 16.86
C LEU A 586 12.75 5.23 18.39
N ASN A 587 11.61 4.85 18.99
CA ASN A 587 11.40 4.77 20.42
C ASN A 587 11.78 6.06 21.16
N VAL A 588 11.35 7.19 20.60
CA VAL A 588 11.66 8.56 21.08
C VAL A 588 10.40 9.16 21.69
N LYS A 589 10.55 9.94 22.74
CA LYS A 589 9.49 10.68 23.43
C LYS A 589 9.77 12.16 23.40
N VAL A 590 8.77 12.96 23.75
CA VAL A 590 8.95 14.39 23.97
C VAL A 590 10.06 14.62 25.02
N GLY A 591 11.04 15.44 24.66
CA GLY A 591 12.22 15.75 25.45
C GLY A 591 13.46 14.92 25.10
N ASP A 592 13.34 13.88 24.28
CA ASP A 592 14.49 13.08 23.84
C ASP A 592 15.22 13.76 22.67
N GLU A 593 16.50 13.43 22.53
CA GLU A 593 17.35 13.93 21.45
C GLU A 593 17.24 13.04 20.20
N LEU A 594 17.23 13.67 19.04
CA LEU A 594 17.25 13.08 17.73
C LEU A 594 18.36 13.70 16.89
N THR A 595 19.17 12.89 16.21
CA THR A 595 20.20 13.37 15.30
C THR A 595 19.68 13.32 13.86
N ILE A 596 19.68 14.45 13.17
CA ILE A 596 19.43 14.60 11.74
C ILE A 596 20.77 14.43 11.03
N GLU A 597 20.88 13.44 10.17
CA GLU A 597 22.09 13.22 9.38
C GLU A 597 22.06 14.11 8.13
N ASP A 598 23.06 14.94 7.98
CA ASP A 598 23.26 15.79 6.80
C ASP A 598 24.72 15.67 6.35
N GLU A 599 24.92 15.01 5.21
CA GLU A 599 26.25 14.74 4.65
C GLU A 599 26.98 16.02 4.21
N ASP A 600 26.24 17.06 3.85
CA ASP A 600 26.82 18.29 3.29
C ASP A 600 27.09 19.33 4.38
N ARG A 601 26.23 19.38 5.41
CA ARG A 601 26.28 20.41 6.47
C ARG A 601 26.66 19.86 7.84
N GLY A 602 26.79 18.52 7.95
CA GLY A 602 27.11 17.82 9.19
C GLY A 602 25.89 17.53 10.06
N ASP A 603 25.99 16.47 10.81
CA ASP A 603 24.92 15.96 11.67
C ASP A 603 24.44 17.00 12.69
N GLN A 604 23.14 17.19 12.79
CA GLN A 604 22.52 18.13 13.72
C GLN A 604 21.69 17.38 14.77
N THR A 605 21.81 17.79 16.02
CA THR A 605 21.02 17.20 17.11
C THR A 605 19.90 18.15 17.51
N VAL A 606 18.68 17.61 17.56
CA VAL A 606 17.46 18.35 17.95
C VAL A 606 16.76 17.62 19.09
N THR A 607 16.08 18.39 19.94
CA THR A 607 15.23 17.84 20.99
C THR A 607 13.80 17.82 20.51
N VAL A 608 13.11 16.69 20.63
CA VAL A 608 11.69 16.56 20.23
C VAL A 608 10.81 17.33 21.20
N GLY A 609 10.21 18.43 20.74
CA GLY A 609 9.33 19.28 21.53
C GLY A 609 7.91 18.75 21.61
N ALA A 610 7.38 18.24 20.48
CA ALA A 610 6.02 17.66 20.43
C ALA A 610 5.95 16.45 19.50
N ILE A 611 4.94 15.62 19.71
CA ILE A 611 4.65 14.47 18.83
C ILE A 611 3.22 14.63 18.32
N CYS A 612 3.08 14.79 16.99
CA CYS A 612 1.79 15.03 16.36
C CYS A 612 1.22 13.78 15.69
N GLU A 613 -0.10 13.75 15.58
CA GLU A 613 -0.85 12.77 14.81
C GLU A 613 -0.52 12.90 13.31
N ASN A 614 -0.18 11.79 12.67
CA ASN A 614 0.00 11.70 11.22
C ASN A 614 -0.12 10.25 10.76
N TYR A 615 -0.77 10.02 9.63
CA TYR A 615 -1.08 8.67 9.17
C TYR A 615 -0.25 8.21 7.99
N MET A 616 0.22 9.14 7.17
CA MET A 616 0.95 8.84 5.94
C MET A 616 2.30 9.54 5.93
N SER A 617 3.32 8.78 5.57
CA SER A 617 4.71 9.25 5.58
C SER A 617 5.19 9.71 6.97
N HIS A 618 6.42 10.10 7.06
CA HIS A 618 7.03 10.52 8.31
C HIS A 618 7.61 11.91 8.14
N TYR A 619 7.30 12.78 9.07
CA TYR A 619 7.77 14.15 9.02
C TYR A 619 8.44 14.57 10.32
N LEU A 620 9.44 15.40 10.17
CA LEU A 620 10.02 16.23 11.21
C LEU A 620 9.80 17.68 10.80
N TYR A 621 9.03 18.41 11.57
CA TYR A 621 8.73 19.81 11.33
C TYR A 621 9.64 20.68 12.17
N LEU A 622 10.34 21.60 11.53
CA LEU A 622 11.17 22.63 12.17
C LEU A 622 10.66 24.00 11.79
N SER A 623 10.74 24.94 12.72
CA SER A 623 10.54 26.33 12.38
C SER A 623 11.70 26.87 11.52
N PRO A 624 11.50 27.91 10.69
CA PRO A 624 12.58 28.56 9.94
C PRO A 624 13.71 29.02 10.84
N GLU A 625 13.38 29.57 12.00
CA GLU A 625 14.35 30.06 12.96
C GLU A 625 15.17 28.91 13.58
N LYS A 626 14.52 27.76 13.86
CA LYS A 626 15.23 26.60 14.36
C LYS A 626 16.14 25.98 13.32
N TYR A 627 15.72 25.99 12.07
CA TYR A 627 16.54 25.56 10.96
C TYR A 627 17.78 26.45 10.80
N GLU A 628 17.61 27.77 10.85
CA GLU A 628 18.72 28.74 10.77
C GLU A 628 19.67 28.62 11.97
N GLU A 629 19.15 28.36 13.17
CA GLU A 629 19.97 28.09 14.36
C GLU A 629 20.86 26.85 14.17
N LEU A 630 20.31 25.78 13.61
CA LEU A 630 20.98 24.49 13.42
C LEU A 630 22.03 24.54 12.32
N TYR A 631 21.70 25.14 11.18
CA TYR A 631 22.52 25.09 9.97
C TYR A 631 23.29 26.39 9.69
N GLY A 632 23.02 27.45 10.42
CA GLY A 632 23.69 28.75 10.26
C GLY A 632 23.32 29.52 8.98
N VAL A 633 22.33 29.01 8.22
CA VAL A 633 21.81 29.62 6.99
C VAL A 633 20.28 29.53 6.97
N PRO A 634 19.59 30.51 6.38
CA PRO A 634 18.15 30.43 6.22
C PRO A 634 17.76 29.23 5.35
N ALA A 635 16.53 28.75 5.54
CA ALA A 635 16.00 27.66 4.74
C ALA A 635 15.73 28.14 3.31
N GLU A 636 16.29 27.46 2.34
CA GLU A 636 15.95 27.64 0.92
C GLU A 636 14.71 26.81 0.62
N TYR A 637 13.60 27.46 0.26
CA TYR A 637 12.32 26.78 0.01
C TYR A 637 12.31 26.18 -1.39
N ASN A 638 11.99 24.90 -1.48
CA ASN A 638 11.93 24.14 -2.73
C ASN A 638 10.54 23.54 -3.01
N THR A 639 9.58 23.88 -2.21
CA THR A 639 8.22 23.36 -2.33
C THR A 639 7.21 24.46 -2.10
N ILE A 640 6.19 24.55 -2.96
CA ILE A 640 5.04 25.41 -2.76
C ILE A 640 3.81 24.53 -2.52
N ILE A 641 3.21 24.68 -1.36
CA ILE A 641 1.97 24.00 -0.98
C ILE A 641 0.81 24.94 -1.20
N TYR A 642 -0.29 24.47 -1.78
CA TYR A 642 -1.44 25.32 -2.05
C TYR A 642 -2.77 24.61 -1.90
N SER A 643 -3.80 25.42 -1.60
CA SER A 643 -5.20 25.00 -1.54
C SER A 643 -6.01 25.74 -2.61
N VAL A 644 -7.00 25.06 -3.17
CA VAL A 644 -7.89 25.56 -4.23
C VAL A 644 -9.27 25.84 -3.63
N LYS A 645 -9.94 26.91 -4.06
CA LYS A 645 -11.19 27.40 -3.45
C LYS A 645 -12.33 26.38 -3.47
N ASP A 646 -12.54 25.72 -4.60
CA ASP A 646 -13.63 24.75 -4.76
C ASP A 646 -13.18 23.29 -4.56
N GLY A 647 -11.85 23.02 -4.45
CA GLY A 647 -11.27 21.69 -4.25
C GLY A 647 -11.61 20.67 -5.35
N LYS A 648 -11.92 21.13 -6.58
CA LYS A 648 -12.28 20.25 -7.69
C LYS A 648 -11.03 19.69 -8.35
N ASP A 649 -10.95 18.38 -8.50
CA ASP A 649 -9.81 17.68 -9.08
C ASP A 649 -9.40 18.22 -10.46
N ASP A 650 -10.37 18.50 -11.34
CA ASP A 650 -10.12 19.08 -12.67
C ASP A 650 -9.43 20.45 -12.62
N GLN A 651 -9.71 21.26 -11.60
CA GLN A 651 -9.08 22.57 -11.41
C GLN A 651 -7.66 22.39 -10.86
N ILE A 652 -7.51 21.54 -9.85
CA ILE A 652 -6.22 21.25 -9.24
C ILE A 652 -5.27 20.68 -10.30
N GLU A 653 -5.74 19.73 -11.14
CA GLU A 653 -4.97 19.12 -12.20
C GLU A 653 -4.56 20.13 -13.29
N LYS A 654 -5.45 21.04 -13.67
CA LYS A 654 -5.12 22.12 -14.63
C LYS A 654 -4.05 23.06 -14.10
N ILE A 655 -4.17 23.48 -12.84
CA ILE A 655 -3.17 24.33 -12.19
C ILE A 655 -1.83 23.59 -12.16
N GLY A 656 -1.81 22.36 -11.69
CA GLY A 656 -0.59 21.59 -11.59
C GLY A 656 0.05 21.25 -12.94
N THR A 657 -0.74 20.97 -13.97
CA THR A 657 -0.23 20.78 -15.34
C THR A 657 0.45 22.05 -15.87
N LYS A 658 -0.13 23.22 -15.57
CA LYS A 658 0.47 24.49 -15.95
C LYS A 658 1.77 24.73 -15.19
N LEU A 659 1.78 24.48 -13.87
CA LEU A 659 2.99 24.60 -13.06
C LEU A 659 4.09 23.65 -13.54
N LEU A 660 3.75 22.41 -13.85
CA LEU A 660 4.69 21.40 -14.35
C LEU A 660 5.31 21.79 -15.71
N SER A 661 4.64 22.66 -16.47
CA SER A 661 5.17 23.19 -17.73
C SER A 661 6.12 24.38 -17.56
N MET A 662 6.35 24.86 -16.34
CA MET A 662 7.25 25.97 -16.03
C MET A 662 8.66 25.45 -15.75
N ASP A 663 9.66 26.21 -16.20
CA ASP A 663 11.06 25.86 -15.99
C ASP A 663 11.41 25.90 -14.49
N GLY A 664 12.11 24.85 -14.03
CA GLY A 664 12.50 24.73 -12.65
C GLY A 664 11.48 23.98 -11.77
N VAL A 665 10.33 23.59 -12.29
CA VAL A 665 9.37 22.71 -11.61
C VAL A 665 9.72 21.25 -11.90
N LEU A 666 10.00 20.49 -10.87
CA LEU A 666 10.37 19.07 -10.97
C LEU A 666 9.14 18.17 -10.97
N ASN A 667 8.19 18.46 -10.11
CA ASN A 667 7.00 17.62 -9.91
C ASN A 667 5.86 18.41 -9.26
N VAL A 668 4.64 17.96 -9.53
CA VAL A 668 3.45 18.41 -8.80
C VAL A 668 2.76 17.18 -8.22
N SER A 669 2.62 17.15 -6.91
CA SER A 669 1.95 16.07 -6.18
C SER A 669 0.55 16.53 -5.80
N TYR A 670 -0.46 15.81 -6.26
CA TYR A 670 -1.85 16.08 -5.94
C TYR A 670 -2.31 15.20 -4.79
N THR A 671 -2.97 15.77 -3.81
CA THR A 671 -3.52 15.04 -2.67
C THR A 671 -4.54 13.99 -3.15
N SER A 672 -5.43 14.34 -4.08
CA SER A 672 -6.40 13.41 -4.67
C SER A 672 -5.75 12.21 -5.41
N SER A 673 -4.61 12.43 -6.07
CA SER A 673 -3.87 11.33 -6.71
C SER A 673 -3.22 10.38 -5.71
N ILE A 674 -2.77 10.92 -4.57
CA ILE A 674 -2.23 10.11 -3.47
C ILE A 674 -3.38 9.33 -2.83
N GLU A 675 -4.49 9.99 -2.58
CA GLU A 675 -5.73 9.39 -2.06
C GLU A 675 -6.22 8.25 -2.95
N GLY A 676 -6.29 8.46 -4.27
CA GLY A 676 -6.68 7.43 -5.23
C GLY A 676 -5.74 6.21 -5.25
N ARG A 677 -4.41 6.44 -5.19
CA ARG A 677 -3.43 5.33 -5.09
C ARG A 677 -3.54 4.57 -3.78
N LEU A 678 -3.83 5.27 -2.68
CA LEU A 678 -4.09 4.65 -1.39
C LEU A 678 -5.37 3.81 -1.43
N ASP A 679 -6.45 4.31 -2.03
CA ASP A 679 -7.69 3.54 -2.16
C ASP A 679 -7.47 2.25 -2.96
N ASP A 680 -6.71 2.28 -4.04
CA ASP A 680 -6.32 1.08 -4.79
C ASP A 680 -5.48 0.11 -3.95
N MET A 681 -4.53 0.61 -3.16
CA MET A 681 -3.76 -0.20 -2.22
C MET A 681 -4.66 -0.82 -1.14
N LEU A 682 -5.57 -0.04 -0.59
CA LEU A 682 -6.51 -0.48 0.43
C LEU A 682 -7.50 -1.52 -0.11
N ARG A 683 -7.88 -1.44 -1.39
CA ARG A 683 -8.71 -2.45 -2.06
C ARG A 683 -8.02 -3.82 -2.13
N SER A 684 -6.72 -3.87 -2.31
CA SER A 684 -5.97 -5.13 -2.27
C SER A 684 -6.00 -5.76 -0.88
N LEU A 685 -5.84 -4.96 0.17
CA LEU A 685 -5.95 -5.41 1.56
C LEU A 685 -7.37 -5.85 1.92
N ASN A 686 -8.40 -5.26 1.30
CA ASN A 686 -9.79 -5.64 1.54
C ASN A 686 -10.05 -7.13 1.23
N LEU A 687 -9.45 -7.66 0.17
CA LEU A 687 -9.59 -9.09 -0.14
C LEU A 687 -9.04 -9.98 0.98
N VAL A 688 -7.91 -9.61 1.56
CA VAL A 688 -7.32 -10.32 2.72
C VAL A 688 -8.25 -10.24 3.93
N ILE A 689 -8.81 -9.07 4.20
CA ILE A 689 -9.77 -8.85 5.29
C ILE A 689 -11.04 -9.69 5.07
N VAL A 690 -11.56 -9.72 3.85
CA VAL A 690 -12.72 -10.54 3.48
C VAL A 690 -12.43 -12.02 3.74
N VAL A 691 -11.26 -12.50 3.35
CA VAL A 691 -10.83 -13.89 3.64
C VAL A 691 -10.84 -14.17 5.14
N LEU A 692 -10.33 -13.25 5.96
CA LEU A 692 -10.33 -13.37 7.41
C LEU A 692 -11.76 -13.40 7.98
N ILE A 693 -12.62 -12.49 7.53
CA ILE A 693 -14.02 -12.43 7.96
C ILE A 693 -14.78 -13.71 7.57
N VAL A 694 -14.61 -14.18 6.32
CA VAL A 694 -15.23 -15.40 5.83
C VAL A 694 -14.74 -16.61 6.62
N SER A 695 -13.44 -16.70 6.88
CA SER A 695 -12.85 -17.79 7.69
C SER A 695 -13.37 -17.78 9.11
N ALA A 696 -13.47 -16.59 9.74
CA ALA A 696 -14.05 -16.43 11.06
C ALA A 696 -15.55 -16.78 11.07
N GLY A 697 -16.28 -16.39 10.01
CA GLY A 697 -17.69 -16.73 9.83
C GLY A 697 -17.94 -18.21 9.67
N MET A 698 -17.14 -18.89 8.88
CA MET A 698 -17.22 -20.35 8.75
C MET A 698 -16.93 -21.04 10.08
N LEU A 699 -15.93 -20.56 10.81
CA LEU A 699 -15.64 -21.07 12.15
C LEU A 699 -16.81 -20.83 13.11
N ALA A 700 -17.40 -19.64 13.10
CA ALA A 700 -18.57 -19.29 13.90
C ALA A 700 -19.75 -20.22 13.60
N PHE A 701 -20.03 -20.46 12.31
CA PHE A 701 -21.06 -21.38 11.86
C PHE A 701 -20.84 -22.80 12.41
N VAL A 702 -19.62 -23.32 12.28
CA VAL A 702 -19.28 -24.67 12.77
C VAL A 702 -19.42 -24.74 14.29
N VAL A 703 -18.92 -23.72 15.02
CA VAL A 703 -19.04 -23.64 16.48
C VAL A 703 -20.49 -23.63 16.92
N LEU A 704 -21.31 -22.74 16.36
CA LEU A 704 -22.72 -22.58 16.73
C LEU A 704 -23.52 -23.82 16.35
N TYR A 705 -23.28 -24.40 15.17
CA TYR A 705 -23.93 -25.64 14.75
C TYR A 705 -23.63 -26.78 15.74
N ASN A 706 -22.36 -26.95 16.09
CA ASN A 706 -21.93 -27.98 17.03
C ASN A 706 -22.53 -27.75 18.42
N LEU A 707 -22.46 -26.51 18.93
CA LEU A 707 -23.01 -26.15 20.23
C LEU A 707 -24.54 -26.34 20.30
N ASN A 708 -25.24 -25.95 19.24
CA ASN A 708 -26.69 -26.10 19.14
C ASN A 708 -27.09 -27.58 19.10
N ASN A 709 -26.39 -28.36 18.27
CA ASN A 709 -26.60 -29.81 18.21
C ASN A 709 -26.36 -30.49 19.57
N ILE A 710 -25.28 -30.11 20.27
CA ILE A 710 -24.99 -30.58 21.62
C ILE A 710 -26.13 -30.21 22.58
N ASN A 711 -26.59 -28.97 22.53
CA ASN A 711 -27.60 -28.46 23.42
C ASN A 711 -28.93 -29.23 23.28
N ILE A 712 -29.33 -29.52 22.04
CA ILE A 712 -30.56 -30.28 21.78
C ILE A 712 -30.43 -31.72 22.25
N THR A 713 -29.31 -32.38 21.96
CA THR A 713 -29.11 -33.80 22.24
C THR A 713 -29.01 -34.09 23.76
N GLU A 714 -28.27 -33.27 24.50
CA GLU A 714 -28.16 -33.41 25.95
C GLU A 714 -29.49 -33.25 26.69
N ARG A 715 -30.41 -32.50 26.10
CA ARG A 715 -31.72 -32.22 26.68
C ARG A 715 -32.87 -33.07 26.14
N GLN A 716 -32.57 -34.02 25.29
CA GLN A 716 -33.58 -34.80 24.62
C GLN A 716 -34.58 -35.43 25.63
N ARG A 717 -34.09 -35.86 26.80
CA ARG A 717 -34.95 -36.40 27.89
C ARG A 717 -35.78 -35.30 28.55
N GLU A 718 -35.21 -34.13 28.83
CA GLU A 718 -35.94 -32.99 29.42
C GLU A 718 -37.00 -32.48 28.43
N LEU A 719 -36.66 -32.38 27.14
CA LEU A 719 -37.60 -31.97 26.09
C LEU A 719 -38.71 -33.00 25.89
N ALA A 720 -38.40 -34.29 25.96
CA ALA A 720 -39.40 -35.36 25.93
C ALA A 720 -40.34 -35.28 27.16
N THR A 721 -39.80 -34.97 28.33
CA THR A 721 -40.60 -34.78 29.54
C THR A 721 -41.55 -33.58 29.42
N LEU A 722 -41.08 -32.46 28.85
CA LEU A 722 -41.92 -31.28 28.58
C LEU A 722 -43.06 -31.63 27.60
N LYS A 723 -42.76 -32.41 26.55
CA LYS A 723 -43.78 -32.88 25.60
C LYS A 723 -44.81 -33.78 26.26
N VAL A 724 -44.38 -34.69 27.13
CA VAL A 724 -45.29 -35.54 27.93
C VAL A 724 -46.16 -34.73 28.89
N LEU A 725 -45.62 -33.62 29.41
CA LEU A 725 -46.36 -32.68 30.27
C LEU A 725 -47.32 -31.77 29.48
N GLY A 726 -47.42 -31.93 28.13
CA GLY A 726 -48.38 -31.22 27.31
C GLY A 726 -47.88 -29.94 26.66
N PHE A 727 -46.58 -29.66 26.70
CA PHE A 727 -46.03 -28.51 26.00
C PHE A 727 -46.03 -28.72 24.46
N TYR A 728 -46.45 -27.72 23.71
CA TYR A 728 -46.43 -27.72 22.26
C TYR A 728 -45.00 -27.62 21.70
N ASP A 729 -44.79 -28.11 20.49
CA ASP A 729 -43.48 -28.09 19.80
C ASP A 729 -42.85 -26.70 19.76
N GLY A 730 -43.68 -25.65 19.53
CA GLY A 730 -43.21 -24.27 19.54
C GLY A 730 -42.76 -23.78 20.92
N GLU A 731 -43.39 -24.26 22.01
CA GLU A 731 -42.98 -23.88 23.35
C GLU A 731 -41.69 -24.57 23.78
N VAL A 732 -41.54 -25.83 23.40
CA VAL A 732 -40.31 -26.61 23.63
C VAL A 732 -39.17 -26.03 22.82
N ALA A 733 -39.39 -25.67 21.56
CA ALA A 733 -38.40 -25.00 20.71
C ALA A 733 -38.02 -23.64 21.32
N SER A 734 -38.99 -22.83 21.73
CA SER A 734 -38.75 -21.53 22.37
C SER A 734 -37.96 -21.66 23.69
N TYR A 735 -38.11 -22.75 24.43
CA TYR A 735 -37.32 -23.00 25.64
C TYR A 735 -35.84 -23.22 25.33
N VAL A 736 -35.53 -23.98 24.28
CA VAL A 736 -34.16 -24.22 23.82
C VAL A 736 -33.55 -22.95 23.19
N TYR A 737 -34.29 -22.28 22.31
CA TYR A 737 -33.82 -21.08 21.66
C TYR A 737 -33.50 -19.95 22.60
N ARG A 738 -34.30 -19.73 23.66
CA ARG A 738 -34.03 -18.69 24.66
C ARG A 738 -32.68 -18.85 25.33
N GLU A 739 -32.30 -20.09 25.65
CA GLU A 739 -31.00 -20.33 26.29
C GLU A 739 -29.86 -20.04 25.27
N ASN A 740 -30.02 -20.53 24.05
CA ASN A 740 -29.03 -20.31 23.02
C ASN A 740 -28.88 -18.83 22.72
N ILE A 741 -29.98 -18.09 22.58
CA ILE A 741 -29.96 -16.63 22.36
C ILE A 741 -29.23 -15.93 23.52
N LEU A 742 -29.54 -16.30 24.78
CA LEU A 742 -28.88 -15.70 25.94
C LEU A 742 -27.37 -15.98 25.94
N LEU A 743 -26.99 -17.22 25.68
CA LEU A 743 -25.56 -17.61 25.54
C LEU A 743 -24.86 -16.89 24.42
N THR A 744 -25.53 -16.73 23.27
CA THR A 744 -25.00 -16.01 22.15
C THR A 744 -24.82 -14.54 22.47
N ILE A 745 -25.78 -13.89 23.09
CA ILE A 745 -25.66 -12.48 23.50
C ILE A 745 -24.50 -12.30 24.50
N ILE A 746 -24.44 -13.13 25.55
CA ILE A 746 -23.35 -13.05 26.54
C ILE A 746 -22.01 -13.35 25.89
N GLY A 747 -21.95 -14.40 25.05
CA GLY A 747 -20.76 -14.77 24.32
C GLY A 747 -20.29 -13.64 23.36
N SER A 748 -21.25 -13.00 22.67
CA SER A 748 -20.94 -11.87 21.79
C SER A 748 -20.41 -10.65 22.56
N VAL A 749 -20.99 -10.31 23.70
CA VAL A 749 -20.48 -9.23 24.57
C VAL A 749 -19.06 -9.53 25.04
N VAL A 750 -18.80 -10.75 25.51
CA VAL A 750 -17.45 -11.18 25.90
C VAL A 750 -16.53 -11.15 24.68
N GLY A 751 -17.02 -11.59 23.52
CA GLY A 751 -16.30 -11.55 22.27
C GLY A 751 -15.96 -10.14 21.78
N MET A 752 -16.86 -9.17 21.97
CA MET A 752 -16.58 -7.77 21.67
C MET A 752 -15.41 -7.24 22.53
N VAL A 753 -15.41 -7.55 23.82
CA VAL A 753 -14.31 -7.12 24.71
C VAL A 753 -12.99 -7.79 24.31
N LEU A 754 -13.02 -9.11 24.11
CA LEU A 754 -11.83 -9.87 23.67
C LEU A 754 -11.37 -9.42 22.27
N GLY A 755 -12.32 -9.16 21.37
CA GLY A 755 -12.06 -8.68 20.03
C GLY A 755 -11.40 -7.32 20.02
N ASN A 756 -11.85 -6.41 20.87
CA ASN A 756 -11.23 -5.08 21.00
C ASN A 756 -9.79 -5.16 21.53
N LEU A 757 -9.57 -5.99 22.57
CA LEU A 757 -8.22 -6.23 23.10
C LEU A 757 -7.31 -6.86 22.04
N LEU A 758 -7.80 -7.84 21.31
CA LEU A 758 -7.06 -8.52 20.27
C LEU A 758 -6.80 -7.61 19.07
N HIS A 759 -7.80 -6.84 18.66
CA HIS A 759 -7.69 -5.86 17.59
C HIS A 759 -6.60 -4.85 17.90
N ARG A 760 -6.57 -4.31 19.13
CA ARG A 760 -5.54 -3.37 19.56
C ARG A 760 -4.13 -3.94 19.44
N TYR A 761 -3.97 -5.22 19.72
CA TYR A 761 -2.67 -5.90 19.56
C TYR A 761 -2.34 -6.11 18.07
N ILE A 762 -3.31 -6.62 17.31
CA ILE A 762 -3.10 -6.96 15.89
C ILE A 762 -2.83 -5.71 15.06
N ILE A 763 -3.59 -4.62 15.28
CA ILE A 763 -3.43 -3.40 14.49
C ILE A 763 -2.01 -2.83 14.63
N LEU A 764 -1.44 -2.88 15.83
CA LEU A 764 -0.06 -2.47 16.07
C LEU A 764 0.98 -3.40 15.42
N THR A 765 0.66 -4.69 15.30
CA THR A 765 1.59 -5.69 14.74
C THR A 765 1.57 -5.72 13.21
N VAL A 766 0.41 -5.43 12.62
CA VAL A 766 0.19 -5.47 11.17
C VAL A 766 0.49 -4.13 10.50
N GLU A 767 0.57 -3.08 11.29
CA GLU A 767 0.80 -1.73 10.84
C GLU A 767 2.09 -1.62 10.03
N VAL A 768 1.97 -0.95 8.88
CA VAL A 768 3.10 -0.73 7.97
C VAL A 768 4.08 0.30 8.53
N GLU A 769 5.33 0.24 8.09
CA GLU A 769 6.32 1.20 8.54
C GLU A 769 5.98 2.61 8.07
N GLU A 770 5.55 2.75 6.82
CA GLU A 770 5.27 4.04 6.16
C GLU A 770 3.94 4.68 6.54
N ALA A 771 3.04 3.93 7.19
CA ALA A 771 1.73 4.45 7.55
C ALA A 771 1.29 4.02 8.95
N MET A 772 0.61 4.90 9.64
CA MET A 772 -0.08 4.63 10.88
C MET A 772 -1.53 4.27 10.57
N PHE A 773 -2.06 3.21 11.17
CA PHE A 773 -3.46 2.82 10.98
C PHE A 773 -4.36 3.55 11.97
N GLY A 774 -5.63 3.74 11.60
CA GLY A 774 -6.66 4.21 12.53
C GLY A 774 -6.73 3.31 13.77
N ARG A 775 -7.21 3.85 14.88
CA ARG A 775 -7.26 3.12 16.16
C ARG A 775 -8.68 2.84 16.65
N GLN A 776 -9.67 3.29 15.89
CA GLN A 776 -11.07 3.21 16.32
C GLN A 776 -11.82 2.15 15.51
N ILE A 777 -12.62 1.37 16.21
CA ILE A 777 -13.58 0.46 15.58
C ILE A 777 -14.93 1.16 15.58
N HIS A 778 -15.53 1.32 14.40
CA HIS A 778 -16.84 1.92 14.26
C HIS A 778 -17.93 1.06 14.88
N TRP A 779 -18.98 1.68 15.40
CA TRP A 779 -20.10 0.95 16.01
C TRP A 779 -20.79 0.00 15.03
N GLN A 780 -20.80 0.33 13.73
CA GLN A 780 -21.34 -0.53 12.66
C GLN A 780 -20.59 -1.86 12.58
N SER A 781 -19.28 -1.85 12.76
CA SER A 781 -18.45 -3.06 12.72
C SER A 781 -18.72 -4.00 13.89
N TYR A 782 -19.03 -3.46 15.06
CA TYR A 782 -19.55 -4.26 16.18
C TYR A 782 -20.93 -4.86 15.84
N LEU A 783 -21.80 -4.07 15.22
CA LEU A 783 -23.12 -4.54 14.79
C LEU A 783 -23.01 -5.63 13.72
N TYR A 784 -22.19 -5.44 12.69
CA TYR A 784 -21.96 -6.46 11.66
C TYR A 784 -21.35 -7.74 12.26
N SER A 785 -20.34 -7.60 13.10
CA SER A 785 -19.74 -8.74 13.81
C SER A 785 -20.78 -9.51 14.62
N PHE A 786 -21.68 -8.79 15.31
CA PHE A 786 -22.78 -9.41 16.06
C PHE A 786 -23.76 -10.12 15.12
N LEU A 787 -24.21 -9.47 14.05
CA LEU A 787 -25.17 -10.06 13.10
C LEU A 787 -24.61 -11.30 12.41
N PHE A 788 -23.34 -11.30 12.06
CA PHE A 788 -22.70 -12.47 11.43
C PHE A 788 -22.39 -13.59 12.44
N THR A 789 -22.31 -13.28 13.72
CA THR A 789 -22.09 -14.29 14.77
C THR A 789 -23.39 -14.88 15.27
N VAL A 790 -24.49 -14.15 15.27
CA VAL A 790 -25.83 -14.60 15.71
C VAL A 790 -26.60 -15.25 14.60
#